data_5fcaf22c9c66ae1570c51d80b48b059a
#
_entry.id   5fcaf22c9c66ae1570c51d80b48b059a
#
_cell.length_a   1.000
_cell.length_b   1.000
_cell.length_c   1.000
_cell.angle_alpha   90.00
_cell.angle_beta   90.00
_cell.angle_gamma   90.00
#
_symmetry.space_group_name_H-M   'P 1'
#
loop_
_entity.id
_entity.type
_entity.pdbx_description
1 polymer ?
#
loop_
_entity_poly.entity_id
_entity_poly.type
_entity_poly.pdbx_seq_one_letter_code
_entity_poly.pdbx_strand_id
1 'polypeptide(L)'
;MAGSPSVPEAPTLRGRSAEGAMLEGVLEGARGGRSGVLVLRGDAGFGKTALLEHAIQSAPDLTVLRAEGVESEVELAFAALHRLCAPVLDGLDRLPGPQRDALAITFGLNAGPVPDRFLVALATLNLLSDAAQERPMLCVVDDAQWLDRASAQALAFVGRRLQTESVVMLFAARAPTAELMGLPELLVEGLDDADARGLLASVIPGLLDERVADQLVAEAHGNPLALLELPRGLSPSQLAGGFGLPRALSLESRIEQSFRHRLDALPADTRWLLVVAAAEPTGNPGLLWGAAERLHISGPVLDAAETAGLIEIDSMRVRFRHPIVRSAVYRAASAEQRRRVHRTLAEATDAETDPDRRAWHLAEATARPDEDVAAELERAAGRAQARGGWAAAAAFLERAAALTPDPSRRARRALAAAQATCEAGALDDALVLLDTADVAALDDLDRARMDALRAEIAFASRRDCDTPPLLLKAARKLEGVDATLARATYLEALRAAAFAGRLARGASVSEVSRAALAGPPPPPSPRPPDLLLQGRAIQYTEGFAAGAPMVKEALTGFRREPDLPRRWLALACYAAADVWDDETWRVLSERDLESARRDGALTAMPLALSVFAYIRAISGEVALAESLLDEIRAATQATGIPSHNYVALWVAALRGREDELAKLVETTATDALARGEGFVLGITRQATAALNNALGRYDVALAAVREAVDIDPYDELGSPRTMPELIEAAAHSGERRLAERALERLALTTRASGTDWGLGLEARSRALLSDGDAADDLYQEAIERLARTRNRLQLARTHLLYGEWLSRERRRVDARGQLR
;
A
#
# COMPACT_ATOMS: atom_id res chain seq x y z
N MET A 1 -32.13 16.51 -53.40
CA MET A 1 -30.99 16.88 -52.54
C MET A 1 -31.47 16.85 -51.10
N ALA A 2 -31.24 15.76 -50.43
CA ALA A 2 -31.54 15.60 -49.02
C ALA A 2 -30.34 16.13 -48.21
N GLY A 3 -30.57 17.14 -47.36
CA GLY A 3 -29.59 17.71 -46.49
C GLY A 3 -29.15 16.66 -45.46
N SER A 4 -27.84 16.44 -45.32
CA SER A 4 -27.26 15.69 -44.24
C SER A 4 -27.66 16.29 -42.90
N PRO A 5 -28.00 15.48 -41.89
CA PRO A 5 -28.27 15.99 -40.56
C PRO A 5 -26.98 16.59 -40.00
N SER A 6 -27.01 17.84 -39.60
CA SER A 6 -25.95 18.52 -38.88
C SER A 6 -25.68 17.76 -37.55
N VAL A 7 -24.47 17.33 -37.40
CA VAL A 7 -23.91 16.86 -36.10
C VAL A 7 -24.17 18.00 -35.08
N PRO A 8 -24.76 17.73 -33.93
CA PRO A 8 -24.92 18.77 -32.93
C PRO A 8 -23.53 19.25 -32.48
N GLU A 9 -23.26 20.56 -32.65
CA GLU A 9 -22.06 21.19 -32.09
C GLU A 9 -21.97 20.88 -30.58
N ALA A 10 -20.83 20.36 -30.19
CA ALA A 10 -20.53 20.08 -28.78
C ALA A 10 -20.72 21.36 -27.93
N PRO A 11 -21.33 21.29 -26.76
CA PRO A 11 -21.53 22.47 -25.93
C PRO A 11 -20.18 23.08 -25.58
N THR A 12 -19.96 24.32 -26.05
CA THR A 12 -18.76 25.09 -25.74
C THR A 12 -18.68 25.29 -24.23
N LEU A 13 -17.56 24.90 -23.61
CA LEU A 13 -17.25 25.15 -22.20
C LEU A 13 -17.28 26.68 -21.96
N ARG A 14 -18.19 27.14 -21.11
CA ARG A 14 -18.28 28.55 -20.72
C ARG A 14 -17.65 28.74 -19.34
N GLY A 15 -16.93 29.84 -19.16
CA GLY A 15 -16.33 30.21 -17.88
C GLY A 15 -15.22 29.26 -17.41
N ARG A 16 -14.57 28.53 -18.32
CA ARG A 16 -13.53 27.50 -18.02
C ARG A 16 -12.26 27.71 -18.82
N SER A 17 -11.95 28.96 -19.15
CA SER A 17 -10.78 29.26 -19.97
C SER A 17 -9.44 28.93 -19.28
N ALA A 18 -9.36 29.15 -17.97
CA ALA A 18 -8.15 28.85 -17.20
C ALA A 18 -7.93 27.33 -17.07
N GLU A 19 -8.98 26.58 -16.74
CA GLU A 19 -8.94 25.12 -16.65
C GLU A 19 -8.66 24.49 -18.02
N GLY A 20 -9.30 25.00 -19.08
CA GLY A 20 -9.04 24.59 -20.46
C GLY A 20 -7.58 24.79 -20.88
N ALA A 21 -7.00 25.97 -20.60
CA ALA A 21 -5.60 26.24 -20.91
C ALA A 21 -4.64 25.31 -20.14
N MET A 22 -4.94 24.97 -18.90
CA MET A 22 -4.14 24.02 -18.12
C MET A 22 -4.20 22.60 -18.70
N LEU A 23 -5.40 22.15 -19.09
CA LEU A 23 -5.58 20.85 -19.76
C LEU A 23 -4.85 20.81 -21.11
N GLU A 24 -4.98 21.86 -21.93
CA GLU A 24 -4.23 21.98 -23.19
C GLU A 24 -2.72 21.92 -22.98
N GLY A 25 -2.19 22.60 -21.95
CA GLY A 25 -0.77 22.57 -21.61
C GLY A 25 -0.26 21.17 -21.26
N VAL A 26 -1.07 20.36 -20.57
CA VAL A 26 -0.73 18.96 -20.26
C VAL A 26 -0.78 18.08 -21.52
N LEU A 27 -1.78 18.27 -22.39
CA LEU A 27 -1.93 17.57 -23.66
C LEU A 27 -0.78 17.91 -24.64
N GLU A 28 -0.40 19.18 -24.74
CA GLU A 28 0.76 19.60 -25.53
C GLU A 28 2.08 19.02 -24.98
N GLY A 29 2.17 18.90 -23.67
CA GLY A 29 3.27 18.18 -23.01
C GLY A 29 3.44 16.77 -23.59
N ALA A 30 2.35 15.98 -23.67
CA ALA A 30 2.39 14.62 -24.20
C ALA A 30 2.73 14.56 -25.70
N ARG A 31 2.23 15.52 -26.50
CA ARG A 31 2.62 15.68 -27.91
C ARG A 31 4.12 15.93 -28.06
N GLY A 32 4.69 16.64 -27.10
CA GLY A 32 6.12 16.93 -27.02
C GLY A 32 6.97 15.87 -26.29
N GLY A 33 6.42 14.69 -26.02
CA GLY A 33 7.16 13.59 -25.37
C GLY A 33 7.27 13.68 -23.85
N ARG A 34 6.47 14.53 -23.18
CA ARG A 34 6.46 14.67 -21.72
C ARG A 34 5.13 14.21 -21.15
N SER A 35 5.17 13.31 -20.19
CA SER A 35 3.96 12.87 -19.50
C SER A 35 3.41 13.93 -18.55
N GLY A 36 2.11 13.80 -18.20
CA GLY A 36 1.46 14.69 -17.27
C GLY A 36 0.36 14.00 -16.46
N VAL A 37 0.15 14.46 -15.23
CA VAL A 37 -0.93 13.97 -14.39
C VAL A 37 -1.65 15.16 -13.77
N LEU A 38 -2.98 15.11 -13.72
CA LEU A 38 -3.79 16.14 -13.10
C LEU A 38 -5.06 15.57 -12.47
N VAL A 39 -5.35 15.96 -11.24
CA VAL A 39 -6.58 15.62 -10.52
C VAL A 39 -7.52 16.81 -10.54
N LEU A 40 -8.63 16.72 -11.24
CA LEU A 40 -9.72 17.70 -11.26
C LEU A 40 -10.55 17.51 -9.99
N ARG A 41 -10.45 18.45 -9.05
CA ARG A 41 -11.16 18.40 -7.77
C ARG A 41 -12.27 19.43 -7.74
N GLY A 42 -13.45 19.06 -7.26
CA GLY A 42 -14.57 20.01 -7.09
C GLY A 42 -15.85 19.30 -6.73
N ASP A 43 -16.85 20.06 -6.26
CA ASP A 43 -18.12 19.51 -5.84
C ASP A 43 -18.92 18.87 -6.98
N ALA A 44 -19.96 18.11 -6.62
CA ALA A 44 -20.84 17.46 -7.58
C ALA A 44 -21.53 18.49 -8.48
N GLY A 45 -21.51 18.25 -9.79
CA GLY A 45 -22.14 19.14 -10.77
C GLY A 45 -21.30 20.35 -11.20
N PHE A 46 -20.06 20.52 -10.70
CA PHE A 46 -19.18 21.64 -11.08
C PHE A 46 -18.52 21.51 -12.46
N GLY A 47 -18.87 20.47 -13.23
CA GLY A 47 -18.45 20.34 -14.62
C GLY A 47 -17.12 19.59 -14.82
N LYS A 48 -16.64 18.80 -13.84
CA LYS A 48 -15.42 18.00 -13.98
C LYS A 48 -15.47 17.05 -15.17
N THR A 49 -16.56 16.30 -15.31
CA THR A 49 -16.80 15.41 -16.46
C THR A 49 -16.79 16.16 -17.79
N ALA A 50 -17.36 17.38 -17.82
CA ALA A 50 -17.36 18.22 -19.02
C ALA A 50 -15.93 18.67 -19.39
N LEU A 51 -15.08 18.95 -18.41
CA LEU A 51 -13.66 19.25 -18.61
C LEU A 51 -12.89 18.02 -19.13
N LEU A 52 -13.18 16.82 -18.62
CA LEU A 52 -12.61 15.58 -19.14
C LEU A 52 -13.02 15.34 -20.60
N GLU A 53 -14.31 15.52 -20.94
CA GLU A 53 -14.79 15.38 -22.31
C GLU A 53 -14.17 16.44 -23.24
N HIS A 54 -14.00 17.66 -22.74
CA HIS A 54 -13.30 18.72 -23.50
C HIS A 54 -11.83 18.32 -23.78
N ALA A 55 -11.12 17.79 -22.79
CA ALA A 55 -9.74 17.30 -22.98
C ALA A 55 -9.69 16.19 -24.05
N ILE A 56 -10.67 15.29 -24.05
CA ILE A 56 -10.78 14.23 -25.05
C ILE A 56 -11.02 14.81 -26.46
N GLN A 57 -11.94 15.76 -26.57
CA GLN A 57 -12.23 16.42 -27.86
C GLN A 57 -11.05 17.24 -28.38
N SER A 58 -10.26 17.82 -27.45
CA SER A 58 -9.05 18.58 -27.81
C SER A 58 -7.85 17.70 -28.19
N ALA A 59 -7.98 16.38 -28.03
CA ALA A 59 -6.91 15.41 -28.27
C ALA A 59 -7.28 14.31 -29.29
N PRO A 60 -7.78 14.65 -30.51
CA PRO A 60 -8.13 13.64 -31.52
C PRO A 60 -6.92 12.85 -32.04
N ASP A 61 -5.74 13.37 -31.80
CA ASP A 61 -4.45 12.81 -32.16
C ASP A 61 -3.87 11.89 -31.09
N LEU A 62 -4.46 11.82 -29.90
CA LEU A 62 -4.06 10.91 -28.81
C LEU A 62 -4.91 9.63 -28.80
N THR A 63 -4.32 8.54 -28.28
CA THR A 63 -5.10 7.34 -27.95
C THR A 63 -5.79 7.55 -26.61
N VAL A 64 -7.13 7.47 -26.58
CA VAL A 64 -7.92 7.74 -25.37
C VAL A 64 -8.29 6.42 -24.68
N LEU A 65 -7.87 6.26 -23.43
CA LEU A 65 -8.32 5.20 -22.53
C LEU A 65 -9.23 5.79 -21.45
N ARG A 66 -10.33 5.12 -21.13
CA ARG A 66 -11.32 5.59 -20.17
C ARG A 66 -11.60 4.57 -19.09
N ALA A 67 -11.68 5.04 -17.85
CA ALA A 67 -12.27 4.33 -16.73
C ALA A 67 -13.19 5.27 -15.96
N GLU A 68 -14.14 4.70 -15.25
CA GLU A 68 -15.06 5.41 -14.36
C GLU A 68 -15.09 4.68 -13.04
N GLY A 69 -14.98 5.41 -11.95
CA GLY A 69 -15.19 4.88 -10.61
C GLY A 69 -16.67 4.61 -10.39
N VAL A 70 -16.98 3.44 -9.88
CA VAL A 70 -18.36 2.99 -9.68
C VAL A 70 -18.58 2.56 -8.25
N GLU A 71 -19.50 3.25 -7.53
CA GLU A 71 -19.78 3.01 -6.11
C GLU A 71 -19.99 1.53 -5.76
N SER A 72 -20.67 0.77 -6.63
CA SER A 72 -20.92 -0.65 -6.43
C SER A 72 -19.75 -1.59 -6.78
N GLU A 73 -18.68 -1.07 -7.39
CA GLU A 73 -17.46 -1.83 -7.73
C GLU A 73 -16.27 -1.50 -6.83
N VAL A 74 -16.44 -0.63 -5.85
CA VAL A 74 -15.37 -0.26 -4.89
C VAL A 74 -14.74 -1.49 -4.24
N GLU A 75 -15.51 -2.56 -4.10
CA GLU A 75 -15.08 -3.84 -3.52
C GLU A 75 -14.49 -4.84 -4.53
N LEU A 76 -14.59 -4.56 -5.84
CA LEU A 76 -14.08 -5.44 -6.90
C LEU A 76 -12.64 -5.07 -7.26
N ALA A 77 -11.67 -5.77 -6.68
CA ALA A 77 -10.25 -5.48 -6.89
C ALA A 77 -9.86 -5.46 -8.37
N PHE A 78 -9.18 -4.36 -8.78
CA PHE A 78 -8.69 -4.11 -10.13
C PHE A 78 -9.75 -3.95 -11.22
N ALA A 79 -11.04 -3.78 -10.88
CA ALA A 79 -12.11 -3.64 -11.86
C ALA A 79 -11.91 -2.38 -12.75
N ALA A 80 -11.61 -1.25 -12.14
CA ALA A 80 -11.36 -0.02 -12.89
C ALA A 80 -10.04 -0.06 -13.67
N LEU A 81 -8.99 -0.67 -13.14
CA LEU A 81 -7.71 -0.86 -13.83
C LEU A 81 -7.87 -1.74 -15.07
N HIS A 82 -8.59 -2.85 -14.95
CA HIS A 82 -8.90 -3.72 -16.09
C HIS A 82 -9.66 -2.97 -17.18
N ARG A 83 -10.67 -2.19 -16.79
CA ARG A 83 -11.46 -1.37 -17.74
C ARG A 83 -10.58 -0.35 -18.48
N LEU A 84 -9.66 0.32 -17.76
CA LEU A 84 -8.73 1.25 -18.38
C LEU A 84 -7.78 0.56 -19.35
N CYS A 85 -7.22 -0.58 -18.99
CA CYS A 85 -6.23 -1.29 -19.78
C CYS A 85 -6.83 -2.15 -20.90
N ALA A 86 -8.13 -2.46 -20.87
CA ALA A 86 -8.79 -3.35 -21.83
C ALA A 86 -8.47 -3.06 -23.31
N PRO A 87 -8.44 -1.78 -23.76
CA PRO A 87 -8.14 -1.48 -25.17
C PRO A 87 -6.69 -1.72 -25.59
N VAL A 88 -5.77 -1.90 -24.66
CA VAL A 88 -4.33 -2.06 -24.90
C VAL A 88 -3.77 -3.42 -24.46
N LEU A 89 -4.65 -4.35 -24.09
CA LEU A 89 -4.26 -5.69 -23.62
C LEU A 89 -3.52 -6.52 -24.68
N ASP A 90 -3.68 -6.23 -25.96
CA ASP A 90 -2.91 -6.84 -27.04
C ASP A 90 -1.40 -6.57 -26.92
N GLY A 91 -1.02 -5.55 -26.16
CA GLY A 91 0.36 -5.21 -25.80
C GLY A 91 1.00 -6.10 -24.73
N LEU A 92 0.24 -6.95 -24.06
CA LEU A 92 0.74 -7.81 -22.97
C LEU A 92 1.92 -8.69 -23.38
N ASP A 93 1.91 -9.20 -24.60
CA ASP A 93 2.98 -10.07 -25.11
C ASP A 93 4.33 -9.36 -25.29
N ARG A 94 4.35 -8.03 -25.32
CA ARG A 94 5.56 -7.21 -25.39
C ARG A 94 6.21 -6.99 -24.02
N LEU A 95 5.47 -7.22 -22.95
CA LEU A 95 5.98 -7.06 -21.59
C LEU A 95 6.92 -8.20 -21.19
N PRO A 96 7.90 -7.94 -20.29
CA PRO A 96 8.67 -8.99 -19.65
C PRO A 96 7.76 -10.05 -19.01
N GLY A 97 8.16 -11.35 -19.12
CA GLY A 97 7.33 -12.48 -18.68
C GLY A 97 6.63 -12.27 -17.33
N PRO A 98 7.35 -11.91 -16.25
CA PRO A 98 6.72 -11.70 -14.94
C PRO A 98 5.66 -10.60 -14.92
N GLN A 99 5.86 -9.52 -15.69
CA GLN A 99 4.91 -8.40 -15.77
C GLN A 99 3.67 -8.78 -16.57
N ARG A 100 3.86 -9.46 -17.71
CA ARG A 100 2.77 -10.00 -18.51
C ARG A 100 1.90 -10.95 -17.68
N ASP A 101 2.54 -11.90 -17.00
CA ASP A 101 1.85 -12.90 -16.20
C ASP A 101 1.08 -12.24 -15.02
N ALA A 102 1.67 -11.19 -14.40
CA ALA A 102 1.01 -10.43 -13.35
C ALA A 102 -0.28 -9.75 -13.82
N LEU A 103 -0.27 -9.05 -14.96
CA LEU A 103 -1.50 -8.45 -15.51
C LEU A 103 -2.49 -9.50 -16.01
N ALA A 104 -2.03 -10.55 -16.68
CA ALA A 104 -2.89 -11.61 -17.18
C ALA A 104 -3.64 -12.33 -16.04
N ILE A 105 -2.96 -12.61 -14.93
CA ILE A 105 -3.58 -13.21 -13.75
C ILE A 105 -4.51 -12.22 -13.04
N THR A 106 -4.09 -10.96 -12.88
CA THR A 106 -4.89 -9.89 -12.24
C THR A 106 -6.22 -9.69 -12.97
N PHE A 107 -6.20 -9.76 -14.30
CA PHE A 107 -7.39 -9.56 -15.14
C PHE A 107 -8.16 -10.86 -15.42
N GLY A 108 -7.75 -11.99 -14.83
CA GLY A 108 -8.44 -13.27 -14.99
C GLY A 108 -8.24 -13.93 -16.36
N LEU A 109 -7.26 -13.49 -17.15
CA LEU A 109 -6.92 -14.06 -18.46
C LEU A 109 -6.15 -15.38 -18.33
N ASN A 110 -5.38 -15.53 -17.25
CA ASN A 110 -4.60 -16.72 -16.93
C ASN A 110 -4.80 -17.14 -15.47
N ALA A 111 -4.70 -18.44 -15.21
CA ALA A 111 -4.59 -18.95 -13.85
C ALA A 111 -3.13 -18.93 -13.39
N GLY A 112 -2.86 -18.51 -12.15
CA GLY A 112 -1.51 -18.45 -11.61
C GLY A 112 -1.49 -18.02 -10.14
N PRO A 113 -0.31 -17.97 -9.52
CA PRO A 113 -0.15 -17.42 -8.17
C PRO A 113 -0.47 -15.93 -8.16
N VAL A 114 -0.85 -15.44 -6.96
CA VAL A 114 -1.20 -14.03 -6.72
C VAL A 114 -0.15 -13.09 -7.32
N PRO A 115 -0.53 -12.18 -8.21
CA PRO A 115 0.40 -11.20 -8.75
C PRO A 115 0.76 -10.15 -7.69
N ASP A 116 2.02 -9.77 -7.65
CA ASP A 116 2.51 -8.64 -6.87
C ASP A 116 1.83 -7.33 -7.33
N ARG A 117 1.21 -6.58 -6.41
CA ARG A 117 0.56 -5.30 -6.73
C ARG A 117 1.54 -4.26 -7.27
N PHE A 118 2.77 -4.24 -6.75
CA PHE A 118 3.82 -3.39 -7.32
C PHE A 118 4.14 -3.82 -8.75
N LEU A 119 4.23 -5.13 -8.98
CA LEU A 119 4.47 -5.67 -10.31
C LEU A 119 3.29 -5.39 -11.25
N VAL A 120 2.04 -5.46 -10.76
CA VAL A 120 0.84 -5.04 -11.50
C VAL A 120 0.92 -3.56 -11.86
N ALA A 121 1.25 -2.69 -10.90
CA ALA A 121 1.36 -1.25 -11.15
C ALA A 121 2.54 -0.92 -12.08
N LEU A 122 3.68 -1.59 -11.94
CA LEU A 122 4.83 -1.47 -12.83
C LEU A 122 4.52 -2.02 -14.23
N ALA A 123 3.85 -3.16 -14.31
CA ALA A 123 3.39 -3.74 -15.56
C ALA A 123 2.38 -2.83 -16.27
N THR A 124 1.49 -2.19 -15.52
CA THR A 124 0.56 -1.18 -16.03
C THR A 124 1.31 0.03 -16.58
N LEU A 125 2.29 0.56 -15.84
CA LEU A 125 3.15 1.65 -16.33
C LEU A 125 3.83 1.27 -17.65
N ASN A 126 4.44 0.11 -17.71
CA ASN A 126 5.15 -0.35 -18.90
C ASN A 126 4.19 -0.64 -20.06
N LEU A 127 3.01 -1.20 -19.81
CA LEU A 127 1.98 -1.43 -20.83
C LEU A 127 1.52 -0.11 -21.46
N LEU A 128 1.22 0.90 -20.63
CA LEU A 128 0.81 2.22 -21.08
C LEU A 128 1.96 2.93 -21.81
N SER A 129 3.18 2.86 -21.29
CA SER A 129 4.38 3.44 -21.89
C SER A 129 4.67 2.83 -23.28
N ASP A 130 4.54 1.51 -23.39
CA ASP A 130 4.77 0.78 -24.64
C ASP A 130 3.71 1.12 -25.70
N ALA A 131 2.44 1.15 -25.28
CA ALA A 131 1.34 1.57 -26.14
C ALA A 131 1.46 3.05 -26.57
N ALA A 132 2.01 3.91 -25.71
CA ALA A 132 2.21 5.33 -26.01
C ALA A 132 3.38 5.60 -26.99
N GLN A 133 4.27 4.61 -27.24
CA GLN A 133 5.35 4.76 -28.24
C GLN A 133 4.80 4.89 -29.67
N GLU A 134 3.68 4.26 -29.98
CA GLU A 134 3.04 4.34 -31.29
C GLU A 134 2.27 5.65 -31.47
N ARG A 135 1.61 6.10 -30.40
CA ARG A 135 0.81 7.32 -30.39
C ARG A 135 0.66 7.81 -28.93
N PRO A 136 0.87 9.11 -28.67
CA PRO A 136 0.66 9.67 -27.33
C PRO A 136 -0.72 9.31 -26.75
N MET A 137 -0.81 9.16 -25.44
CA MET A 137 -1.96 8.55 -24.78
C MET A 137 -2.59 9.50 -23.78
N LEU A 138 -3.93 9.48 -23.72
CA LEU A 138 -4.74 10.17 -22.72
C LEU A 138 -5.56 9.13 -21.92
N CYS A 139 -5.21 8.93 -20.67
CA CYS A 139 -5.93 8.11 -19.71
C CYS A 139 -6.87 9.00 -18.89
N VAL A 140 -8.16 8.75 -18.95
CA VAL A 140 -9.19 9.51 -18.24
C VAL A 140 -9.89 8.63 -17.23
N VAL A 141 -9.93 9.09 -15.98
CA VAL A 141 -10.60 8.41 -14.88
C VAL A 141 -11.61 9.35 -14.25
N ASP A 142 -12.89 9.13 -14.52
CA ASP A 142 -13.95 9.92 -13.92
C ASP A 142 -14.43 9.29 -12.60
N ASP A 143 -15.03 10.12 -11.73
CA ASP A 143 -15.51 9.72 -10.39
C ASP A 143 -14.51 8.87 -9.59
N ALA A 144 -13.24 9.27 -9.59
CA ALA A 144 -12.13 8.54 -8.99
C ALA A 144 -12.31 8.25 -7.48
N GLN A 145 -13.21 8.94 -6.78
CA GLN A 145 -13.58 8.63 -5.39
C GLN A 145 -14.29 7.26 -5.25
N TRP A 146 -14.77 6.68 -6.34
CA TRP A 146 -15.42 5.38 -6.39
C TRP A 146 -14.57 4.28 -7.05
N LEU A 147 -13.27 4.54 -7.23
CA LEU A 147 -12.34 3.50 -7.65
C LEU A 147 -12.21 2.43 -6.56
N ASP A 148 -12.11 1.18 -6.98
CA ASP A 148 -11.63 0.14 -6.06
C ASP A 148 -10.20 0.48 -5.61
N ARG A 149 -9.89 0.15 -4.37
CA ARG A 149 -8.63 0.55 -3.73
C ARG A 149 -7.39 0.04 -4.48
N ALA A 150 -7.47 -1.16 -5.05
CA ALA A 150 -6.35 -1.75 -5.78
C ALA A 150 -6.06 -1.02 -7.09
N SER A 151 -7.11 -0.64 -7.85
CA SER A 151 -7.00 0.21 -9.04
C SER A 151 -6.49 1.60 -8.68
N ALA A 152 -7.03 2.25 -7.63
CA ALA A 152 -6.59 3.57 -7.21
C ALA A 152 -5.09 3.59 -6.85
N GLN A 153 -4.61 2.58 -6.13
CA GLN A 153 -3.20 2.43 -5.78
C GLN A 153 -2.31 2.23 -7.01
N ALA A 154 -2.70 1.36 -7.93
CA ALA A 154 -1.95 1.11 -9.16
C ALA A 154 -1.88 2.35 -10.04
N LEU A 155 -3.00 3.04 -10.26
CA LEU A 155 -3.07 4.23 -11.10
C LEU A 155 -2.34 5.43 -10.47
N ALA A 156 -2.42 5.60 -9.15
CA ALA A 156 -1.65 6.61 -8.44
C ALA A 156 -0.14 6.35 -8.49
N PHE A 157 0.28 5.08 -8.41
CA PHE A 157 1.68 4.69 -8.60
C PHE A 157 2.17 5.04 -10.02
N VAL A 158 1.39 4.70 -11.04
CA VAL A 158 1.67 5.06 -12.43
C VAL A 158 1.80 6.58 -12.55
N GLY A 159 0.80 7.33 -12.07
CA GLY A 159 0.77 8.77 -12.18
C GLY A 159 1.97 9.47 -11.54
N ARG A 160 2.48 8.96 -10.41
CA ARG A 160 3.69 9.52 -9.76
C ARG A 160 4.99 9.22 -10.50
N ARG A 161 5.02 8.28 -11.43
CA ARG A 161 6.24 7.82 -12.14
C ARG A 161 6.29 8.18 -13.61
N LEU A 162 5.20 8.67 -14.16
CA LEU A 162 5.16 9.19 -15.54
C LEU A 162 6.07 10.42 -15.67
N GLN A 163 6.98 10.39 -16.65
CA GLN A 163 7.91 11.48 -16.96
C GLN A 163 8.01 11.76 -18.46
N THR A 164 8.46 10.78 -19.24
CA THR A 164 8.80 10.93 -20.67
C THR A 164 8.09 9.91 -21.57
N GLU A 165 7.04 9.27 -21.05
CA GLU A 165 6.34 8.17 -21.73
C GLU A 165 5.25 8.65 -22.70
N SER A 166 5.04 9.98 -22.83
CA SER A 166 3.96 10.58 -23.64
C SER A 166 2.55 10.15 -23.20
N VAL A 167 2.36 9.96 -21.90
CA VAL A 167 1.08 9.57 -21.28
C VAL A 167 0.55 10.71 -20.43
N VAL A 168 -0.70 11.10 -20.65
CA VAL A 168 -1.45 12.00 -19.76
C VAL A 168 -2.44 11.19 -18.95
N MET A 169 -2.50 11.43 -17.63
CA MET A 169 -3.53 10.87 -16.75
C MET A 169 -4.36 11.99 -16.15
N LEU A 170 -5.67 11.99 -16.42
CA LEU A 170 -6.63 12.91 -15.84
C LEU A 170 -7.58 12.16 -14.93
N PHE A 171 -7.65 12.59 -13.67
CA PHE A 171 -8.60 12.08 -12.70
C PHE A 171 -9.63 13.16 -12.38
N ALA A 172 -10.91 12.80 -12.23
CA ALA A 172 -11.91 13.69 -11.67
C ALA A 172 -12.44 13.09 -10.36
N ALA A 173 -12.45 13.87 -9.28
CA ALA A 173 -12.92 13.45 -7.97
C ALA A 173 -13.64 14.59 -7.23
N ARG A 174 -14.56 14.23 -6.31
CA ARG A 174 -15.18 15.21 -5.40
C ARG A 174 -14.21 15.62 -4.31
N ALA A 175 -13.58 14.64 -3.68
CA ALA A 175 -12.48 14.80 -2.76
C ALA A 175 -11.40 13.81 -3.16
N PRO A 176 -10.11 14.15 -3.04
CA PRO A 176 -9.05 13.20 -3.35
C PRO A 176 -9.12 12.03 -2.35
N THR A 177 -9.04 10.81 -2.87
CA THR A 177 -8.82 9.63 -2.04
C THR A 177 -7.40 9.67 -1.46
N ALA A 178 -7.15 8.92 -0.39
CA ALA A 178 -5.83 8.86 0.23
C ALA A 178 -4.74 8.45 -0.80
N GLU A 179 -5.10 7.61 -1.76
CA GLU A 179 -4.22 7.11 -2.80
C GLU A 179 -3.79 8.19 -3.81
N LEU A 180 -4.69 9.13 -4.14
CA LEU A 180 -4.44 10.21 -5.12
C LEU A 180 -3.81 11.45 -4.49
N MET A 181 -3.74 11.54 -3.15
CA MET A 181 -3.10 12.67 -2.48
C MET A 181 -1.66 12.85 -2.91
N GLY A 182 -1.25 14.12 -3.13
CA GLY A 182 0.09 14.47 -3.59
C GLY A 182 0.30 14.43 -5.10
N LEU A 183 -0.70 14.03 -5.90
CA LEU A 183 -0.71 14.32 -7.34
C LEU A 183 -1.06 15.80 -7.58
N PRO A 184 -0.61 16.41 -8.70
CA PRO A 184 -1.02 17.77 -9.06
C PRO A 184 -2.53 17.91 -9.14
N GLU A 185 -3.10 18.94 -8.48
CA GLU A 185 -4.53 19.17 -8.41
C GLU A 185 -4.91 20.45 -9.15
N LEU A 186 -6.08 20.43 -9.82
CA LEU A 186 -6.80 21.57 -10.36
C LEU A 186 -8.15 21.68 -9.64
N LEU A 187 -8.33 22.75 -8.87
CA LEU A 187 -9.60 23.01 -8.21
C LEU A 187 -10.60 23.56 -9.23
N VAL A 188 -11.71 22.86 -9.39
CA VAL A 188 -12.83 23.26 -10.25
C VAL A 188 -13.91 23.90 -9.38
N GLU A 189 -13.98 25.20 -9.40
CA GLU A 189 -14.94 26.00 -8.64
C GLU A 189 -16.25 26.24 -9.41
N GLY A 190 -17.24 26.88 -8.77
CA GLY A 190 -18.47 27.30 -9.44
C GLY A 190 -18.21 28.34 -10.52
N LEU A 191 -19.12 28.46 -11.49
CA LEU A 191 -19.11 29.55 -12.48
C LEU A 191 -19.39 30.87 -11.78
N ASP A 192 -18.80 31.96 -12.28
CA ASP A 192 -19.20 33.28 -11.85
C ASP A 192 -20.60 33.66 -12.39
N ASP A 193 -21.18 34.73 -11.88
CA ASP A 193 -22.54 35.14 -12.22
C ASP A 193 -22.73 35.47 -13.71
N ALA A 194 -21.70 35.98 -14.39
CA ALA A 194 -21.76 36.32 -15.80
C ALA A 194 -21.78 35.08 -16.68
N ASP A 195 -20.89 34.13 -16.39
CA ASP A 195 -20.82 32.86 -17.08
C ASP A 195 -22.02 31.97 -16.75
N ALA A 196 -22.51 32.00 -15.50
CA ALA A 196 -23.73 31.32 -15.08
C ALA A 196 -24.96 31.81 -15.87
N ARG A 197 -25.13 33.13 -16.03
CA ARG A 197 -26.19 33.72 -16.88
C ARG A 197 -26.00 33.32 -18.35
N GLY A 198 -24.76 33.36 -18.85
CA GLY A 198 -24.43 32.94 -20.21
C GLY A 198 -24.79 31.49 -20.49
N LEU A 199 -24.52 30.58 -19.53
CA LEU A 199 -24.88 29.17 -19.61
C LEU A 199 -26.40 29.00 -19.58
N LEU A 200 -27.10 29.67 -18.66
CA LEU A 200 -28.55 29.63 -18.52
C LEU A 200 -29.25 30.10 -19.79
N ALA A 201 -28.80 31.19 -20.40
CA ALA A 201 -29.34 31.75 -21.66
C ALA A 201 -29.14 30.81 -22.86
N SER A 202 -28.10 29.94 -22.84
CA SER A 202 -27.86 29.00 -23.93
C SER A 202 -28.78 27.76 -23.89
N VAL A 203 -29.46 27.50 -22.78
CA VAL A 203 -30.28 26.29 -22.55
C VAL A 203 -31.77 26.57 -22.69
N ILE A 204 -32.19 27.78 -22.47
CA ILE A 204 -33.62 28.16 -22.48
C ILE A 204 -33.95 28.78 -23.84
N PRO A 205 -34.60 28.04 -24.75
CA PRO A 205 -35.09 28.62 -26.01
C PRO A 205 -36.34 29.43 -25.72
N GLY A 206 -36.21 30.77 -25.55
CA GLY A 206 -37.35 31.63 -25.34
C GLY A 206 -37.09 32.83 -24.42
N LEU A 207 -38.15 33.61 -24.10
CA LEU A 207 -38.07 34.73 -23.17
C LEU A 207 -37.92 34.23 -21.72
N LEU A 208 -36.78 34.49 -21.13
CA LEU A 208 -36.50 34.31 -19.71
C LEU A 208 -36.61 35.68 -19.02
N ASP A 209 -37.48 35.79 -18.03
CA ASP A 209 -37.58 37.01 -17.22
C ASP A 209 -36.28 37.23 -16.42
N GLU A 210 -35.73 38.46 -16.41
CA GLU A 210 -34.46 38.77 -15.76
C GLU A 210 -34.47 38.42 -14.24
N ARG A 211 -35.61 38.60 -13.56
CA ARG A 211 -35.73 38.27 -12.13
C ARG A 211 -35.69 36.76 -11.89
N VAL A 212 -36.28 35.98 -12.80
CA VAL A 212 -36.23 34.52 -12.75
C VAL A 212 -34.80 34.05 -13.05
N ALA A 213 -34.13 34.70 -14.03
CA ALA A 213 -32.70 34.40 -14.30
C ALA A 213 -31.81 34.68 -13.08
N ASP A 214 -31.97 35.88 -12.48
CA ASP A 214 -31.21 36.25 -11.28
C ASP A 214 -31.46 35.29 -10.12
N GLN A 215 -32.69 34.83 -9.92
CA GLN A 215 -33.02 33.88 -8.89
C GLN A 215 -32.42 32.49 -9.16
N LEU A 216 -32.47 32.01 -10.41
CA LEU A 216 -31.86 30.73 -10.79
C LEU A 216 -30.33 30.74 -10.63
N VAL A 217 -29.68 31.83 -11.02
CA VAL A 217 -28.24 32.02 -10.84
C VAL A 217 -27.87 32.02 -9.35
N ALA A 218 -28.62 32.84 -8.56
CA ALA A 218 -28.39 32.89 -7.10
C ALA A 218 -28.60 31.54 -6.43
N GLU A 219 -29.62 30.77 -6.84
CA GLU A 219 -29.91 29.45 -6.27
C GLU A 219 -28.94 28.37 -6.73
N ALA A 220 -28.39 28.48 -7.92
CA ALA A 220 -27.40 27.50 -8.45
C ALA A 220 -26.03 27.62 -7.77
N HIS A 221 -25.73 28.76 -7.12
CA HIS A 221 -24.43 29.01 -6.48
C HIS A 221 -23.23 28.67 -7.41
N GLY A 222 -23.35 29.07 -8.70
CA GLY A 222 -22.33 28.77 -9.70
C GLY A 222 -22.25 27.32 -10.17
N ASN A 223 -23.17 26.46 -9.72
CA ASN A 223 -23.17 25.04 -10.12
C ASN A 223 -23.74 24.86 -11.54
N PRO A 224 -22.93 24.45 -12.55
CA PRO A 224 -23.40 24.31 -13.92
C PRO A 224 -24.55 23.31 -14.09
N LEU A 225 -24.50 22.18 -13.37
CA LEU A 225 -25.58 21.19 -13.46
C LEU A 225 -26.91 21.74 -12.94
N ALA A 226 -26.86 22.51 -11.86
CA ALA A 226 -28.02 23.19 -11.35
C ALA A 226 -28.61 24.17 -12.36
N LEU A 227 -27.76 24.97 -13.01
CA LEU A 227 -28.17 25.90 -14.05
C LEU A 227 -28.83 25.20 -15.25
N LEU A 228 -28.41 23.98 -15.58
CA LEU A 228 -28.97 23.19 -16.66
C LEU A 228 -30.28 22.48 -16.27
N GLU A 229 -30.41 22.05 -15.02
CA GLU A 229 -31.52 21.21 -14.59
C GLU A 229 -32.68 21.99 -13.92
N LEU A 230 -32.39 23.07 -13.15
CA LEU A 230 -33.43 23.86 -12.49
C LEU A 230 -34.49 24.43 -13.44
N PRO A 231 -34.11 24.96 -14.61
CA PRO A 231 -35.11 25.51 -15.55
C PRO A 231 -36.02 24.42 -16.12
N ARG A 232 -35.55 23.22 -16.30
CA ARG A 232 -36.34 22.11 -16.88
C ARG A 232 -37.50 21.67 -15.98
N GLY A 233 -37.43 21.96 -14.67
CA GLY A 233 -38.50 21.74 -13.71
C GLY A 233 -39.57 22.85 -13.69
N LEU A 234 -39.42 23.93 -14.48
CA LEU A 234 -40.31 25.08 -14.48
C LEU A 234 -41.19 25.09 -15.73
N SER A 235 -42.43 25.52 -15.57
CA SER A 235 -43.33 25.72 -16.71
C SER A 235 -42.95 26.98 -17.50
N PRO A 236 -43.30 27.07 -18.81
CA PRO A 236 -43.03 28.24 -19.61
C PRO A 236 -43.58 29.57 -19.02
N SER A 237 -44.70 29.49 -18.31
CA SER A 237 -45.30 30.66 -17.62
C SER A 237 -44.50 31.08 -16.38
N GLN A 238 -43.85 30.14 -15.68
CA GLN A 238 -42.94 30.41 -14.56
C GLN A 238 -41.61 31.02 -15.05
N LEU A 239 -41.08 30.56 -16.17
CA LEU A 239 -39.89 31.13 -16.81
C LEU A 239 -40.11 32.55 -17.33
N ALA A 240 -41.37 32.88 -17.75
CA ALA A 240 -41.76 34.20 -18.23
C ALA A 240 -42.18 35.18 -17.11
N GLY A 241 -41.93 34.88 -15.83
CA GLY A 241 -42.20 35.81 -14.71
C GLY A 241 -43.44 35.50 -13.88
N GLY A 242 -44.07 34.33 -14.01
CA GLY A 242 -45.22 33.88 -13.16
C GLY A 242 -44.81 33.32 -11.83
N PHE A 243 -45.51 33.62 -10.76
CA PHE A 243 -45.42 33.30 -9.36
C PHE A 243 -44.29 32.42 -8.86
N GLY A 244 -43.59 32.87 -7.82
CA GLY A 244 -42.31 32.46 -7.25
C GLY A 244 -41.98 30.99 -7.13
N LEU A 245 -40.70 30.69 -7.25
CA LEU A 245 -40.12 29.38 -7.13
C LEU A 245 -40.20 28.83 -5.67
N PRO A 246 -40.40 27.55 -5.44
CA PRO A 246 -40.46 26.95 -4.10
C PRO A 246 -39.12 27.07 -3.37
N ARG A 247 -39.13 27.65 -2.18
CA ARG A 247 -37.92 28.01 -1.38
C ARG A 247 -37.36 26.95 -0.43
N ALA A 248 -37.83 25.70 -0.42
CA ALA A 248 -37.71 24.86 0.75
C ALA A 248 -36.72 23.67 0.69
N LEU A 249 -35.94 23.46 -0.39
CA LEU A 249 -35.06 22.27 -0.53
C LEU A 249 -33.64 22.66 -0.86
N SER A 250 -32.65 21.85 -0.40
CA SER A 250 -31.24 21.98 -0.80
C SER A 250 -31.09 21.81 -2.32
N LEU A 251 -30.06 22.41 -2.91
CA LEU A 251 -29.78 22.33 -4.34
C LEU A 251 -29.70 20.87 -4.85
N GLU A 252 -28.95 20.00 -4.12
CA GLU A 252 -28.85 18.58 -4.44
C GLU A 252 -30.23 17.90 -4.44
N SER A 253 -31.07 18.20 -3.44
CA SER A 253 -32.42 17.65 -3.37
C SER A 253 -33.31 18.10 -4.52
N ARG A 254 -33.12 19.31 -5.02
CA ARG A 254 -33.91 19.84 -6.17
C ARG A 254 -33.47 19.23 -7.49
N ILE A 255 -32.17 19.02 -7.70
CA ILE A 255 -31.65 18.33 -8.87
C ILE A 255 -32.13 16.88 -8.86
N GLU A 256 -32.02 16.21 -7.73
CA GLU A 256 -32.53 14.84 -7.55
C GLU A 256 -34.06 14.78 -7.76
N GLN A 257 -34.80 15.78 -7.32
CA GLN A 257 -36.25 15.87 -7.51
C GLN A 257 -36.62 16.07 -8.99
N SER A 258 -35.85 16.84 -9.73
CA SER A 258 -36.03 17.00 -11.19
C SER A 258 -35.83 15.69 -11.93
N PHE A 259 -34.80 14.94 -11.60
CA PHE A 259 -34.59 13.59 -12.16
C PHE A 259 -35.69 12.63 -11.74
N ARG A 260 -36.12 12.65 -10.47
CA ARG A 260 -37.21 11.81 -9.96
C ARG A 260 -38.53 12.09 -10.70
N HIS A 261 -38.85 13.34 -10.95
CA HIS A 261 -40.07 13.69 -11.71
C HIS A 261 -40.04 13.14 -13.15
N ARG A 262 -38.87 13.18 -13.82
CA ARG A 262 -38.70 12.54 -15.15
C ARG A 262 -38.80 11.01 -15.08
N LEU A 263 -38.27 10.38 -14.03
CA LEU A 263 -38.38 8.95 -13.80
C LEU A 263 -39.85 8.53 -13.60
N ASP A 264 -40.61 9.29 -12.82
CA ASP A 264 -42.02 8.99 -12.54
C ASP A 264 -42.91 9.08 -13.77
N ALA A 265 -42.53 9.89 -14.76
CA ALA A 265 -43.21 10.02 -16.04
C ALA A 265 -42.93 8.83 -17.01
N LEU A 266 -41.93 8.00 -16.75
CA LEU A 266 -41.58 6.87 -17.61
C LEU A 266 -42.49 5.67 -17.40
N PRO A 267 -42.68 4.81 -18.43
CA PRO A 267 -43.37 3.54 -18.30
C PRO A 267 -42.77 2.67 -17.19
N ALA A 268 -43.59 1.82 -16.57
CA ALA A 268 -43.15 0.97 -15.48
C ALA A 268 -41.96 0.05 -15.86
N ASP A 269 -42.02 -0.54 -17.04
CA ASP A 269 -40.95 -1.42 -17.56
C ASP A 269 -39.63 -0.67 -17.79
N THR A 270 -39.69 0.57 -18.30
CA THR A 270 -38.52 1.45 -18.45
C THR A 270 -37.89 1.75 -17.10
N ARG A 271 -38.69 2.08 -16.09
CA ARG A 271 -38.20 2.32 -14.72
C ARG A 271 -37.54 1.08 -14.12
N TRP A 272 -38.10 -0.11 -14.30
CA TRP A 272 -37.48 -1.35 -13.86
C TRP A 272 -36.11 -1.57 -14.53
N LEU A 273 -36.04 -1.39 -15.85
CA LEU A 273 -34.81 -1.61 -16.59
C LEU A 273 -33.72 -0.58 -16.23
N LEU A 274 -34.11 0.65 -15.93
CA LEU A 274 -33.21 1.67 -15.40
C LEU A 274 -32.66 1.28 -14.03
N VAL A 275 -33.47 0.65 -13.15
CA VAL A 275 -32.98 0.15 -11.84
C VAL A 275 -31.99 -1.00 -12.06
N VAL A 276 -32.23 -1.88 -13.02
CA VAL A 276 -31.28 -2.94 -13.40
C VAL A 276 -29.97 -2.32 -13.89
N ALA A 277 -30.04 -1.35 -14.81
CA ALA A 277 -28.85 -0.65 -15.31
C ALA A 277 -28.12 0.12 -14.20
N ALA A 278 -28.85 0.64 -13.21
CA ALA A 278 -28.23 1.34 -12.07
C ALA A 278 -27.54 0.36 -11.10
N ALA A 279 -28.10 -0.84 -10.94
CA ALA A 279 -27.53 -1.91 -10.10
C ALA A 279 -26.39 -2.69 -10.79
N GLU A 280 -26.31 -2.64 -12.14
CA GLU A 280 -25.26 -3.27 -12.95
C GLU A 280 -24.39 -2.19 -13.61
N PRO A 281 -23.23 -1.88 -13.00
CA PRO A 281 -22.45 -0.69 -13.37
C PRO A 281 -21.61 -0.83 -14.63
N THR A 282 -21.36 -2.05 -15.11
CA THR A 282 -20.52 -2.26 -16.30
C THR A 282 -21.24 -1.85 -17.58
N GLY A 283 -22.55 -1.68 -17.52
CA GLY A 283 -23.39 -1.45 -18.70
C GLY A 283 -23.35 -2.64 -19.67
N ASN A 284 -23.04 -3.84 -19.17
CA ASN A 284 -22.99 -5.04 -20.00
C ASN A 284 -24.37 -5.38 -20.56
N PRO A 285 -24.57 -5.29 -21.90
CA PRO A 285 -25.88 -5.55 -22.48
C PRO A 285 -26.38 -6.98 -22.23
N GLY A 286 -25.47 -7.97 -22.19
CA GLY A 286 -25.85 -9.37 -21.92
C GLY A 286 -26.48 -9.55 -20.55
N LEU A 287 -25.92 -8.93 -19.51
CA LEU A 287 -26.47 -8.96 -18.16
C LEU A 287 -27.77 -8.16 -18.07
N LEU A 288 -27.80 -6.96 -18.68
CA LEU A 288 -28.99 -6.12 -18.70
C LEU A 288 -30.19 -6.82 -19.35
N TRP A 289 -29.99 -7.37 -20.54
CA TRP A 289 -31.05 -8.06 -21.29
C TRP A 289 -31.38 -9.44 -20.66
N GLY A 290 -30.39 -10.16 -20.13
CA GLY A 290 -30.65 -11.40 -19.38
C GLY A 290 -31.48 -11.15 -18.10
N ALA A 291 -31.29 -10.02 -17.44
CA ALA A 291 -32.14 -9.60 -16.32
C ALA A 291 -33.53 -9.13 -16.79
N ALA A 292 -33.63 -8.42 -17.92
CA ALA A 292 -34.89 -7.98 -18.51
C ALA A 292 -35.81 -9.18 -18.86
N GLU A 293 -35.26 -10.20 -19.49
CA GLU A 293 -36.03 -11.44 -19.78
C GLU A 293 -36.64 -12.08 -18.52
N ARG A 294 -35.83 -12.18 -17.43
CA ARG A 294 -36.31 -12.75 -16.16
C ARG A 294 -37.32 -11.87 -15.44
N LEU A 295 -37.30 -10.58 -15.71
CA LEU A 295 -38.31 -9.64 -15.23
C LEU A 295 -39.54 -9.59 -16.14
N HIS A 296 -39.55 -10.35 -17.27
CA HIS A 296 -40.58 -10.35 -18.28
C HIS A 296 -40.76 -8.97 -18.97
N ILE A 297 -39.66 -8.24 -19.12
CA ILE A 297 -39.59 -6.96 -19.82
C ILE A 297 -39.16 -7.20 -21.26
N SER A 298 -39.97 -6.78 -22.23
CA SER A 298 -39.70 -6.99 -23.66
C SER A 298 -40.00 -5.72 -24.48
N GLY A 299 -39.28 -5.54 -25.60
CA GLY A 299 -39.51 -4.45 -26.54
C GLY A 299 -38.49 -3.29 -26.37
N PRO A 300 -38.65 -2.17 -27.13
CA PRO A 300 -37.74 -1.03 -27.13
C PRO A 300 -37.98 -0.13 -25.90
N VAL A 301 -37.76 -0.69 -24.70
CA VAL A 301 -38.15 -0.10 -23.42
C VAL A 301 -37.23 1.07 -23.02
N LEU A 302 -36.00 1.09 -23.53
CA LEU A 302 -35.01 2.12 -23.18
C LEU A 302 -35.14 3.42 -24.01
N ASP A 303 -35.80 3.40 -25.17
CA ASP A 303 -35.97 4.58 -26.03
C ASP A 303 -36.64 5.77 -25.30
N ALA A 304 -37.57 5.46 -24.40
CA ALA A 304 -38.22 6.45 -23.56
C ALA A 304 -37.28 7.12 -22.56
N ALA A 305 -36.29 6.34 -22.02
CA ALA A 305 -35.31 6.87 -21.09
C ALA A 305 -34.22 7.67 -21.80
N GLU A 306 -33.86 7.29 -23.03
CA GLU A 306 -32.93 8.03 -23.87
C GLU A 306 -33.58 9.38 -24.32
N THR A 307 -34.84 9.33 -24.76
CA THR A 307 -35.65 10.55 -25.12
C THR A 307 -35.78 11.49 -23.92
N ALA A 308 -35.95 10.95 -22.70
CA ALA A 308 -35.95 11.71 -21.47
C ALA A 308 -34.57 12.24 -21.05
N GLY A 309 -33.50 11.90 -21.80
CA GLY A 309 -32.13 12.37 -21.52
C GLY A 309 -31.54 11.83 -20.24
N LEU A 310 -31.93 10.62 -19.82
CA LEU A 310 -31.41 9.95 -18.61
C LEU A 310 -30.25 9.01 -18.91
N ILE A 311 -30.29 8.37 -20.08
CA ILE A 311 -29.27 7.40 -20.53
C ILE A 311 -28.82 7.74 -21.95
N GLU A 312 -27.70 7.14 -22.33
CA GLU A 312 -27.19 7.04 -23.70
C GLU A 312 -27.00 5.56 -24.04
N ILE A 313 -27.41 5.18 -25.23
CA ILE A 313 -27.30 3.80 -25.70
C ILE A 313 -26.34 3.81 -26.90
N ASP A 314 -25.23 3.09 -26.78
CA ASP A 314 -24.40 2.74 -27.91
C ASP A 314 -24.52 1.24 -28.24
N SER A 315 -23.89 0.79 -29.32
CA SER A 315 -23.99 -0.61 -29.79
C SER A 315 -23.45 -1.63 -28.77
N MET A 316 -22.68 -1.18 -27.78
CA MET A 316 -21.96 -2.03 -26.83
C MET A 316 -22.32 -1.77 -25.37
N ARG A 317 -22.98 -0.65 -25.02
CA ARG A 317 -23.23 -0.26 -23.62
C ARG A 317 -24.46 0.62 -23.46
N VAL A 318 -25.04 0.54 -22.27
CA VAL A 318 -26.05 1.47 -21.76
C VAL A 318 -25.38 2.30 -20.66
N ARG A 319 -25.38 3.63 -20.83
CA ARG A 319 -24.75 4.55 -19.88
C ARG A 319 -25.75 5.56 -19.35
N PHE A 320 -25.63 5.87 -18.07
CA PHE A 320 -26.31 7.06 -17.53
C PHE A 320 -25.58 8.32 -17.97
N ARG A 321 -26.33 9.35 -18.42
CA ARG A 321 -25.74 10.65 -18.82
C ARG A 321 -24.98 11.34 -17.70
N HIS A 322 -25.37 11.05 -16.45
CA HIS A 322 -24.71 11.61 -15.29
C HIS A 322 -24.78 10.62 -14.10
N PRO A 323 -23.71 10.47 -13.30
CA PRO A 323 -23.70 9.59 -12.11
C PRO A 323 -24.82 9.90 -11.11
N ILE A 324 -25.21 11.19 -10.98
CA ILE A 324 -26.33 11.59 -10.12
C ILE A 324 -27.64 10.94 -10.60
N VAL A 325 -27.87 10.79 -11.90
CA VAL A 325 -29.07 10.11 -12.44
C VAL A 325 -29.08 8.67 -12.02
N ARG A 326 -27.96 7.96 -12.14
CA ARG A 326 -27.82 6.57 -11.70
C ARG A 326 -28.12 6.42 -10.22
N SER A 327 -27.49 7.24 -9.37
CA SER A 327 -27.73 7.23 -7.92
C SER A 327 -29.18 7.60 -7.59
N ALA A 328 -29.81 8.54 -8.31
CA ALA A 328 -31.21 8.91 -8.12
C ALA A 328 -32.16 7.77 -8.50
N VAL A 329 -31.92 7.08 -9.62
CA VAL A 329 -32.67 5.91 -10.05
C VAL A 329 -32.61 4.79 -9.01
N TYR A 330 -31.39 4.46 -8.55
CA TYR A 330 -31.18 3.39 -7.58
C TYR A 330 -31.80 3.69 -6.22
N ARG A 331 -31.68 4.94 -5.74
CA ARG A 331 -32.28 5.39 -4.48
C ARG A 331 -33.80 5.53 -4.54
N ALA A 332 -34.36 5.90 -5.70
CA ALA A 332 -35.83 5.98 -5.88
C ALA A 332 -36.50 4.60 -5.84
N ALA A 333 -35.77 3.53 -6.17
CA ALA A 333 -36.27 2.18 -6.09
C ALA A 333 -36.47 1.75 -4.62
N SER A 334 -37.60 1.07 -4.34
CA SER A 334 -37.83 0.51 -3.01
C SER A 334 -36.81 -0.59 -2.68
N ALA A 335 -36.62 -0.85 -1.38
CA ALA A 335 -35.72 -1.93 -0.93
C ALA A 335 -36.12 -3.29 -1.53
N GLU A 336 -37.41 -3.53 -1.74
CA GLU A 336 -37.92 -4.76 -2.34
C GLU A 336 -37.58 -4.82 -3.85
N GLN A 337 -37.72 -3.70 -4.56
CA GLN A 337 -37.33 -3.59 -5.97
C GLN A 337 -35.86 -3.81 -6.14
N ARG A 338 -35.00 -3.17 -5.33
CA ARG A 338 -33.54 -3.38 -5.38
C ARG A 338 -33.17 -4.84 -5.15
N ARG A 339 -33.71 -5.47 -4.11
CA ARG A 339 -33.45 -6.90 -3.85
C ARG A 339 -33.90 -7.79 -5.01
N ARG A 340 -35.06 -7.51 -5.63
CA ARG A 340 -35.53 -8.26 -6.79
C ARG A 340 -34.61 -8.12 -7.97
N VAL A 341 -34.14 -6.90 -8.26
CA VAL A 341 -33.16 -6.62 -9.31
C VAL A 341 -31.85 -7.35 -9.06
N HIS A 342 -31.29 -7.26 -7.86
CA HIS A 342 -30.04 -7.96 -7.55
C HIS A 342 -30.19 -9.49 -7.64
N ARG A 343 -31.31 -10.05 -7.23
CA ARG A 343 -31.59 -11.49 -7.40
C ARG A 343 -31.59 -11.87 -8.88
N THR A 344 -32.25 -11.07 -9.70
CA THR A 344 -32.32 -11.31 -11.15
C THR A 344 -30.95 -11.19 -11.82
N LEU A 345 -30.15 -10.23 -11.40
CA LEU A 345 -28.76 -10.08 -11.86
C LEU A 345 -27.88 -11.26 -11.41
N ALA A 346 -28.03 -11.73 -10.18
CA ALA A 346 -27.33 -12.92 -9.71
C ALA A 346 -27.67 -14.17 -10.53
N GLU A 347 -28.94 -14.32 -10.92
CA GLU A 347 -29.40 -15.40 -11.79
C GLU A 347 -28.95 -15.25 -13.24
N ALA A 348 -28.74 -14.03 -13.72
CA ALA A 348 -28.22 -13.72 -15.05
C ALA A 348 -26.68 -13.82 -15.14
N THR A 349 -26.01 -13.70 -14.02
CA THR A 349 -24.54 -13.79 -13.96
C THR A 349 -24.09 -15.23 -13.95
N ASP A 350 -23.22 -15.59 -14.87
CA ASP A 350 -22.66 -16.92 -14.96
C ASP A 350 -21.77 -17.25 -13.74
N ALA A 351 -22.04 -18.39 -13.10
CA ALA A 351 -21.39 -18.80 -11.86
C ALA A 351 -19.92 -19.27 -12.07
N GLU A 352 -19.54 -19.64 -13.28
CA GLU A 352 -18.20 -20.12 -13.59
C GLU A 352 -17.29 -18.97 -14.05
N THR A 353 -17.82 -18.04 -14.85
CA THR A 353 -17.04 -16.95 -15.43
C THR A 353 -16.95 -15.72 -14.51
N ASP A 354 -17.99 -15.42 -13.73
CA ASP A 354 -17.98 -14.28 -12.80
C ASP A 354 -18.63 -14.62 -11.42
N PRO A 355 -18.04 -15.58 -10.68
CA PRO A 355 -18.60 -16.04 -9.40
C PRO A 355 -18.60 -14.96 -8.31
N ASP A 356 -17.67 -13.99 -8.36
CA ASP A 356 -17.54 -12.94 -7.34
C ASP A 356 -18.66 -11.90 -7.49
N ARG A 357 -18.98 -11.48 -8.71
CA ARG A 357 -20.11 -10.60 -9.00
C ARG A 357 -21.45 -11.27 -8.63
N ARG A 358 -21.58 -12.55 -8.96
CA ARG A 358 -22.76 -13.32 -8.57
C ARG A 358 -22.93 -13.34 -7.05
N ALA A 359 -21.86 -13.61 -6.29
CA ALA A 359 -21.88 -13.62 -4.83
C ALA A 359 -22.30 -12.25 -4.26
N TRP A 360 -21.78 -11.17 -4.84
CA TRP A 360 -22.13 -9.81 -4.46
C TRP A 360 -23.62 -9.52 -4.71
N HIS A 361 -24.14 -9.84 -5.90
CA HIS A 361 -25.57 -9.64 -6.18
C HIS A 361 -26.47 -10.51 -5.27
N LEU A 362 -26.07 -11.74 -4.94
CA LEU A 362 -26.79 -12.57 -3.98
C LEU A 362 -26.85 -11.92 -2.59
N ALA A 363 -25.74 -11.34 -2.15
CA ALA A 363 -25.67 -10.65 -0.87
C ALA A 363 -26.61 -9.44 -0.81
N GLU A 364 -26.64 -8.62 -1.88
CA GLU A 364 -27.53 -7.46 -1.99
C GLU A 364 -29.02 -7.86 -2.15
N ALA A 365 -29.30 -9.02 -2.71
CA ALA A 365 -30.65 -9.57 -2.81
C ALA A 365 -31.18 -10.08 -1.46
N THR A 366 -30.31 -10.30 -0.48
CA THR A 366 -30.61 -11.02 0.76
C THR A 366 -31.00 -10.06 1.88
N ALA A 367 -32.23 -10.20 2.41
CA ALA A 367 -32.76 -9.29 3.43
C ALA A 367 -32.54 -9.76 4.87
N ARG A 368 -32.25 -11.03 5.08
CA ARG A 368 -32.08 -11.68 6.39
C ARG A 368 -30.81 -12.52 6.38
N PRO A 369 -30.22 -12.81 7.56
CA PRO A 369 -29.09 -13.72 7.63
C PRO A 369 -29.38 -15.04 6.90
N ASP A 370 -28.44 -15.45 6.04
CA ASP A 370 -28.53 -16.63 5.17
C ASP A 370 -27.12 -17.25 5.07
N GLU A 371 -26.98 -18.46 5.59
CA GLU A 371 -25.69 -19.14 5.67
C GLU A 371 -25.15 -19.55 4.30
N ASP A 372 -26.00 -19.88 3.34
CA ASP A 372 -25.55 -20.28 2.00
C ASP A 372 -24.94 -19.10 1.26
N VAL A 373 -25.55 -17.91 1.39
CA VAL A 373 -25.02 -16.66 0.83
C VAL A 373 -23.75 -16.25 1.56
N ALA A 374 -23.72 -16.36 2.88
CA ALA A 374 -22.54 -16.05 3.67
C ALA A 374 -21.34 -16.95 3.30
N ALA A 375 -21.58 -18.23 3.08
CA ALA A 375 -20.56 -19.18 2.63
C ALA A 375 -20.07 -18.88 1.19
N GLU A 376 -20.97 -18.41 0.30
CA GLU A 376 -20.56 -17.99 -1.05
C GLU A 376 -19.65 -16.76 -1.02
N LEU A 377 -19.97 -15.77 -0.18
CA LEU A 377 -19.12 -14.59 0.04
C LEU A 377 -17.76 -14.97 0.65
N GLU A 378 -17.73 -15.95 1.57
CA GLU A 378 -16.48 -16.46 2.14
C GLU A 378 -15.61 -17.13 1.05
N ARG A 379 -16.21 -17.86 0.12
CA ARG A 379 -15.51 -18.39 -1.06
C ARG A 379 -15.01 -17.28 -1.99
N ALA A 380 -15.82 -16.24 -2.21
CA ALA A 380 -15.41 -15.06 -2.98
C ALA A 380 -14.22 -14.35 -2.32
N ALA A 381 -14.23 -14.21 -0.99
CA ALA A 381 -13.10 -13.69 -0.23
C ALA A 381 -11.83 -14.52 -0.45
N GLY A 382 -11.92 -15.85 -0.42
CA GLY A 382 -10.79 -16.75 -0.71
C GLY A 382 -10.24 -16.55 -2.13
N ARG A 383 -11.10 -16.38 -3.14
CA ARG A 383 -10.69 -16.08 -4.51
C ARG A 383 -10.04 -14.68 -4.62
N ALA A 384 -10.59 -13.69 -3.91
CA ALA A 384 -10.02 -12.35 -3.86
C ALA A 384 -8.62 -12.35 -3.20
N GLN A 385 -8.45 -13.07 -2.08
CA GLN A 385 -7.15 -13.28 -1.45
C GLN A 385 -6.16 -13.94 -2.41
N ALA A 386 -6.61 -14.99 -3.10
CA ALA A 386 -5.78 -15.69 -4.09
C ALA A 386 -5.34 -14.80 -5.25
N ARG A 387 -5.95 -13.65 -5.48
CA ARG A 387 -5.53 -12.62 -6.46
C ARG A 387 -4.82 -11.42 -5.80
N GLY A 388 -4.48 -11.50 -4.51
CA GLY A 388 -3.87 -10.39 -3.76
C GLY A 388 -4.85 -9.26 -3.40
N GLY A 389 -6.14 -9.45 -3.60
CA GLY A 389 -7.19 -8.47 -3.31
C GLY A 389 -7.63 -8.47 -1.84
N TRP A 390 -6.74 -8.19 -0.90
CA TRP A 390 -7.05 -8.22 0.54
C TRP A 390 -8.19 -7.28 0.94
N ALA A 391 -8.29 -6.09 0.33
CA ALA A 391 -9.39 -5.16 0.60
C ALA A 391 -10.74 -5.73 0.14
N ALA A 392 -10.79 -6.35 -1.05
CA ALA A 392 -11.99 -7.02 -1.53
C ALA A 392 -12.35 -8.24 -0.67
N ALA A 393 -11.34 -9.01 -0.25
CA ALA A 393 -11.54 -10.14 0.66
C ALA A 393 -12.12 -9.69 2.01
N ALA A 394 -11.63 -8.58 2.56
CA ALA A 394 -12.15 -7.96 3.77
C ALA A 394 -13.65 -7.62 3.62
N ALA A 395 -14.01 -6.89 2.54
CA ALA A 395 -15.39 -6.50 2.28
C ALA A 395 -16.33 -7.71 2.11
N PHE A 396 -15.90 -8.73 1.38
CA PHE A 396 -16.68 -9.97 1.27
C PHE A 396 -16.84 -10.67 2.63
N LEU A 397 -15.80 -10.71 3.48
CA LEU A 397 -15.88 -11.33 4.81
C LEU A 397 -16.74 -10.53 5.77
N GLU A 398 -16.67 -9.21 5.74
CA GLU A 398 -17.55 -8.34 6.52
C GLU A 398 -19.02 -8.58 6.16
N ARG A 399 -19.31 -8.61 4.86
CA ARG A 399 -20.67 -8.90 4.39
C ARG A 399 -21.09 -10.32 4.73
N ALA A 400 -20.19 -11.31 4.62
CA ALA A 400 -20.43 -12.68 5.05
C ALA A 400 -20.77 -12.75 6.55
N ALA A 401 -20.01 -12.05 7.40
CA ALA A 401 -20.26 -11.96 8.83
C ALA A 401 -21.68 -11.38 9.11
N ALA A 402 -22.03 -10.27 8.44
CA ALA A 402 -23.34 -9.64 8.60
C ALA A 402 -24.51 -10.56 8.21
N LEU A 403 -24.32 -11.44 7.23
CA LEU A 403 -25.34 -12.39 6.75
C LEU A 403 -25.29 -13.74 7.47
N THR A 404 -24.37 -13.96 8.42
CA THR A 404 -24.24 -15.23 9.14
C THR A 404 -25.27 -15.33 10.28
N PRO A 405 -26.17 -16.34 10.30
CA PRO A 405 -27.14 -16.52 11.38
C PRO A 405 -26.50 -16.95 12.71
N ASP A 406 -25.55 -17.89 12.64
CA ASP A 406 -24.90 -18.46 13.81
C ASP A 406 -23.89 -17.47 14.44
N PRO A 407 -24.03 -17.13 15.74
CA PRO A 407 -23.17 -16.14 16.39
C PRO A 407 -21.67 -16.51 16.37
N SER A 408 -21.34 -17.79 16.56
CA SER A 408 -19.94 -18.25 16.61
C SER A 408 -19.28 -18.20 15.24
N ARG A 409 -20.01 -18.60 14.17
CA ARG A 409 -19.52 -18.45 12.79
C ARG A 409 -19.40 -16.99 12.40
N ARG A 410 -20.35 -16.15 12.80
CA ARG A 410 -20.31 -14.70 12.56
C ARG A 410 -19.09 -14.07 13.17
N ALA A 411 -18.79 -14.36 14.45
CA ALA A 411 -17.62 -13.85 15.13
C ALA A 411 -16.30 -14.31 14.47
N ARG A 412 -16.23 -15.57 14.01
CA ARG A 412 -15.08 -16.09 13.26
C ARG A 412 -14.88 -15.39 11.92
N ARG A 413 -15.97 -15.15 11.16
CA ARG A 413 -15.90 -14.39 9.89
C ARG A 413 -15.52 -12.94 10.12
N ALA A 414 -16.00 -12.30 11.20
CA ALA A 414 -15.57 -10.97 11.60
C ALA A 414 -14.08 -10.91 11.95
N LEU A 415 -13.56 -11.93 12.65
CA LEU A 415 -12.12 -12.05 12.93
C LEU A 415 -11.31 -12.23 11.63
N ALA A 416 -11.80 -13.06 10.70
CA ALA A 416 -11.17 -13.22 9.39
C ALA A 416 -11.22 -11.94 8.55
N ALA A 417 -12.32 -11.17 8.64
CA ALA A 417 -12.43 -9.85 8.01
C ALA A 417 -11.40 -8.89 8.58
N ALA A 418 -11.27 -8.81 9.91
CA ALA A 418 -10.28 -7.96 10.56
C ALA A 418 -8.84 -8.33 10.16
N GLN A 419 -8.53 -9.62 10.03
CA GLN A 419 -7.24 -10.08 9.54
C GLN A 419 -7.00 -9.61 8.09
N ALA A 420 -7.99 -9.79 7.20
CA ALA A 420 -7.88 -9.36 5.80
C ALA A 420 -7.75 -7.83 5.69
N THR A 421 -8.47 -7.07 6.52
CA THR A 421 -8.39 -5.60 6.60
C THR A 421 -7.00 -5.14 7.07
N CYS A 422 -6.43 -5.85 8.05
CA CYS A 422 -5.05 -5.62 8.52
C CYS A 422 -4.04 -5.84 7.38
N GLU A 423 -4.13 -6.95 6.65
CA GLU A 423 -3.25 -7.24 5.51
C GLU A 423 -3.43 -6.23 4.36
N ALA A 424 -4.64 -5.68 4.19
CA ALA A 424 -4.92 -4.60 3.25
C ALA A 424 -4.32 -3.24 3.65
N GLY A 425 -3.77 -3.13 4.87
CA GLY A 425 -3.15 -1.90 5.37
C GLY A 425 -4.10 -0.93 6.07
N ALA A 426 -5.36 -1.30 6.29
CA ALA A 426 -6.37 -0.49 6.98
C ALA A 426 -6.40 -0.87 8.48
N LEU A 427 -5.34 -0.50 9.22
CA LEU A 427 -5.14 -0.96 10.61
C LEU A 427 -6.22 -0.45 11.57
N ASP A 428 -6.67 0.79 11.40
CA ASP A 428 -7.71 1.39 12.24
C ASP A 428 -9.07 0.71 12.01
N ASP A 429 -9.40 0.42 10.76
CA ASP A 429 -10.63 -0.29 10.39
C ASP A 429 -10.61 -1.74 10.94
N ALA A 430 -9.45 -2.40 10.90
CA ALA A 430 -9.29 -3.72 11.47
C ALA A 430 -9.53 -3.72 12.99
N LEU A 431 -9.08 -2.69 13.73
CA LEU A 431 -9.38 -2.53 15.15
C LEU A 431 -10.88 -2.34 15.39
N VAL A 432 -11.56 -1.51 14.59
CA VAL A 432 -13.01 -1.32 14.69
C VAL A 432 -13.76 -2.64 14.50
N LEU A 433 -13.36 -3.46 13.53
CA LEU A 433 -13.93 -4.77 13.30
C LEU A 433 -13.72 -5.71 14.50
N LEU A 434 -12.53 -5.73 15.10
CA LEU A 434 -12.24 -6.52 16.30
C LEU A 434 -13.05 -6.05 17.52
N ASP A 435 -13.34 -4.76 17.63
CA ASP A 435 -14.13 -4.20 18.73
C ASP A 435 -15.63 -4.48 18.57
N THR A 436 -16.10 -4.63 17.33
CA THR A 436 -17.50 -5.00 17.05
C THR A 436 -17.76 -6.50 17.09
N ALA A 437 -16.71 -7.34 17.09
CA ALA A 437 -16.85 -8.78 17.17
C ALA A 437 -17.44 -9.20 18.53
N ASP A 438 -18.44 -10.08 18.51
CA ASP A 438 -19.05 -10.64 19.73
C ASP A 438 -18.07 -11.61 20.42
N VAL A 439 -17.29 -11.09 21.35
CA VAL A 439 -16.28 -11.84 22.11
C VAL A 439 -16.90 -13.02 22.88
N ALA A 440 -18.16 -12.89 23.30
CA ALA A 440 -18.84 -13.95 24.03
C ALA A 440 -19.16 -15.18 23.16
N ALA A 441 -19.26 -14.98 21.86
CA ALA A 441 -19.53 -16.05 20.89
C ALA A 441 -18.27 -16.78 20.40
N LEU A 442 -17.07 -16.28 20.73
CA LEU A 442 -15.78 -16.90 20.38
C LEU A 442 -15.40 -17.98 21.39
N ASP A 443 -14.80 -19.05 20.90
CA ASP A 443 -14.12 -20.05 21.73
C ASP A 443 -12.78 -19.50 22.26
N ASP A 444 -12.08 -20.27 23.10
CA ASP A 444 -10.82 -19.84 23.71
C ASP A 444 -9.71 -19.61 22.69
N LEU A 445 -9.69 -20.41 21.61
CA LEU A 445 -8.72 -20.29 20.53
C LEU A 445 -8.96 -19.01 19.74
N ASP A 446 -10.18 -18.73 19.33
CA ASP A 446 -10.51 -17.56 18.51
C ASP A 446 -10.37 -16.25 19.33
N ARG A 447 -10.66 -16.29 20.65
CA ARG A 447 -10.34 -15.17 21.57
C ARG A 447 -8.84 -14.90 21.64
N ALA A 448 -8.03 -15.93 21.73
CA ALA A 448 -6.59 -15.76 21.80
C ALA A 448 -6.01 -15.29 20.45
N ARG A 449 -6.56 -15.73 19.31
CA ARG A 449 -6.23 -15.20 17.98
C ARG A 449 -6.57 -13.73 17.85
N MET A 450 -7.72 -13.32 18.36
CA MET A 450 -8.13 -11.92 18.37
C MET A 450 -7.19 -11.07 19.22
N ASP A 451 -6.81 -11.53 20.42
CA ASP A 451 -5.83 -10.84 21.26
C ASP A 451 -4.46 -10.72 20.58
N ALA A 452 -4.02 -11.77 19.88
CA ALA A 452 -2.79 -11.77 19.10
C ALA A 452 -2.85 -10.78 17.92
N LEU A 453 -3.95 -10.78 17.16
CA LEU A 453 -4.14 -9.83 16.04
C LEU A 453 -4.19 -8.37 16.53
N ARG A 454 -4.85 -8.07 17.63
CA ARG A 454 -4.81 -6.73 18.24
C ARG A 454 -3.38 -6.31 18.60
N ALA A 455 -2.59 -7.21 19.16
CA ALA A 455 -1.20 -6.93 19.49
C ALA A 455 -0.32 -6.78 18.24
N GLU A 456 -0.56 -7.57 17.20
CA GLU A 456 0.13 -7.42 15.90
C GLU A 456 -0.20 -6.06 15.25
N ILE A 457 -1.47 -5.64 15.26
CA ILE A 457 -1.88 -4.32 14.75
C ILE A 457 -1.23 -3.20 15.57
N ALA A 458 -1.23 -3.31 16.90
CA ALA A 458 -0.56 -2.34 17.77
C ALA A 458 0.93 -2.25 17.46
N PHE A 459 1.60 -3.38 17.23
CA PHE A 459 3.00 -3.40 16.80
C PHE A 459 3.22 -2.78 15.42
N ALA A 460 2.34 -3.06 14.45
CA ALA A 460 2.46 -2.51 13.10
C ALA A 460 2.23 -0.99 13.06
N SER A 461 1.25 -0.49 13.82
CA SER A 461 0.84 0.92 13.81
C SER A 461 1.73 1.82 14.67
N ARG A 462 2.13 1.35 15.85
CA ARG A 462 2.81 2.18 16.86
C ARG A 462 4.22 1.71 17.17
N ARG A 463 4.48 0.39 17.04
CA ARG A 463 5.73 -0.28 17.49
C ARG A 463 6.12 0.10 18.91
N ASP A 464 5.10 0.29 19.77
CA ASP A 464 5.28 0.84 21.08
C ASP A 464 5.84 -0.18 22.09
N CYS A 465 6.38 0.34 23.19
CA CYS A 465 6.96 -0.44 24.28
C CYS A 465 5.91 -1.23 25.10
N ASP A 466 4.62 -1.04 24.84
CA ASP A 466 3.52 -1.72 25.54
C ASP A 466 3.05 -2.98 24.78
N THR A 467 3.50 -3.20 23.55
CA THR A 467 3.17 -4.40 22.73
C THR A 467 3.76 -5.71 23.28
N PRO A 468 5.02 -5.79 23.75
CA PRO A 468 5.58 -7.04 24.24
C PRO A 468 4.76 -7.73 25.33
N PRO A 469 4.26 -7.05 26.39
CA PRO A 469 3.43 -7.69 27.41
C PRO A 469 2.07 -8.17 26.88
N LEU A 470 1.50 -7.52 25.85
CA LEU A 470 0.25 -7.96 25.23
C LEU A 470 0.45 -9.29 24.50
N LEU A 471 1.49 -9.39 23.66
CA LEU A 471 1.84 -10.62 22.96
C LEU A 471 2.23 -11.75 23.95
N LEU A 472 2.99 -11.43 24.99
CA LEU A 472 3.33 -12.38 26.04
C LEU A 472 2.09 -12.94 26.74
N LYS A 473 1.11 -12.09 27.05
CA LYS A 473 -0.17 -12.49 27.63
C LYS A 473 -0.97 -13.38 26.68
N ALA A 474 -1.02 -13.04 25.39
CA ALA A 474 -1.68 -13.85 24.38
C ALA A 474 -1.02 -15.21 24.22
N ALA A 475 0.33 -15.28 24.16
CA ALA A 475 1.08 -16.53 24.09
C ALA A 475 0.77 -17.48 25.25
N ARG A 476 0.74 -16.96 26.49
CA ARG A 476 0.39 -17.73 27.70
C ARG A 476 -1.03 -18.28 27.67
N LYS A 477 -2.00 -17.52 27.15
CA LYS A 477 -3.38 -18.01 26.96
C LYS A 477 -3.47 -19.16 25.97
N LEU A 478 -2.60 -19.16 24.96
CA LEU A 478 -2.57 -20.20 23.94
C LEU A 478 -1.90 -21.49 24.37
N GLU A 479 -1.08 -21.52 25.45
CA GLU A 479 -0.32 -22.71 25.88
C GLU A 479 -1.18 -23.96 26.05
N GLY A 480 -2.36 -23.80 26.65
CA GLY A 480 -3.30 -24.91 26.90
C GLY A 480 -4.25 -25.22 25.75
N VAL A 481 -4.25 -24.42 24.69
CA VAL A 481 -5.23 -24.49 23.60
C VAL A 481 -4.58 -24.89 22.28
N ASP A 482 -3.50 -24.21 21.90
CA ASP A 482 -2.74 -24.47 20.66
C ASP A 482 -1.25 -24.19 20.90
N ALA A 483 -0.49 -25.24 21.16
CA ALA A 483 0.95 -25.16 21.43
C ALA A 483 1.75 -24.56 20.25
N THR A 484 1.33 -24.82 19.01
CA THR A 484 2.00 -24.30 17.82
C THR A 484 1.81 -22.79 17.70
N LEU A 485 0.56 -22.32 17.90
CA LEU A 485 0.23 -20.90 17.86
C LEU A 485 0.83 -20.17 19.08
N ALA A 486 0.87 -20.82 20.27
CA ALA A 486 1.53 -20.26 21.44
C ALA A 486 3.02 -19.97 21.17
N ARG A 487 3.74 -20.94 20.60
CA ARG A 487 5.15 -20.77 20.22
C ARG A 487 5.36 -19.69 19.19
N ALA A 488 4.48 -19.64 18.17
CA ALA A 488 4.48 -18.59 17.17
C ALA A 488 4.30 -17.20 17.81
N THR A 489 3.35 -17.06 18.74
CA THR A 489 3.08 -15.80 19.45
C THR A 489 4.23 -15.43 20.40
N TYR A 490 4.90 -16.40 21.04
CA TYR A 490 6.14 -16.15 21.79
C TYR A 490 7.25 -15.57 20.92
N LEU A 491 7.40 -16.06 19.69
CA LEU A 491 8.40 -15.57 18.75
C LEU A 491 8.11 -14.10 18.35
N GLU A 492 6.83 -13.77 18.13
CA GLU A 492 6.40 -12.38 17.89
C GLU A 492 6.62 -11.49 19.12
N ALA A 493 6.32 -11.99 20.32
CA ALA A 493 6.59 -11.27 21.58
C ALA A 493 8.08 -10.98 21.76
N LEU A 494 8.93 -11.94 21.41
CA LEU A 494 10.38 -11.80 21.45
C LEU A 494 10.88 -10.75 20.46
N ARG A 495 10.31 -10.74 19.25
CA ARG A 495 10.58 -9.71 18.23
C ARG A 495 10.20 -8.31 18.73
N ALA A 496 8.97 -8.16 19.26
CA ALA A 496 8.50 -6.90 19.77
C ALA A 496 9.37 -6.38 20.94
N ALA A 497 9.77 -7.27 21.86
CA ALA A 497 10.65 -6.94 22.97
C ALA A 497 12.06 -6.50 22.51
N ALA A 498 12.61 -7.17 21.48
CA ALA A 498 13.91 -6.79 20.89
C ALA A 498 13.84 -5.41 20.21
N PHE A 499 12.74 -5.08 19.53
CA PHE A 499 12.55 -3.74 18.93
C PHE A 499 12.38 -2.64 19.99
N ALA A 500 11.66 -2.93 21.07
CA ALA A 500 11.52 -1.99 22.18
C ALA A 500 12.87 -1.81 22.93
N GLY A 501 13.72 -2.84 22.96
CA GLY A 501 15.03 -2.81 23.59
C GLY A 501 14.95 -2.32 25.04
N ARG A 502 15.79 -1.36 25.41
CA ARG A 502 15.82 -0.73 26.76
C ARG A 502 14.58 0.12 27.08
N LEU A 503 13.74 0.44 26.10
CA LEU A 503 12.49 1.17 26.31
C LEU A 503 11.31 0.23 26.57
N ALA A 504 11.50 -1.10 26.54
CA ALA A 504 10.45 -2.08 26.80
C ALA A 504 9.82 -1.89 28.17
N ARG A 505 8.49 -1.89 28.23
CA ARG A 505 7.70 -1.76 29.45
C ARG A 505 6.97 -3.07 29.72
N GLY A 506 7.13 -3.61 30.92
CA GLY A 506 6.36 -4.76 31.43
C GLY A 506 6.70 -6.12 30.82
N ALA A 507 7.56 -6.22 29.79
CA ALA A 507 8.11 -7.48 29.29
C ALA A 507 9.43 -7.23 28.54
N SER A 508 10.55 -7.48 29.20
CA SER A 508 11.89 -7.44 28.60
C SER A 508 12.16 -8.67 27.72
N VAL A 509 13.17 -8.58 26.86
CA VAL A 509 13.64 -9.70 26.05
C VAL A 509 13.93 -10.94 26.92
N SER A 510 14.59 -10.77 28.08
CA SER A 510 14.89 -11.85 28.99
C SER A 510 13.65 -12.47 29.66
N GLU A 511 12.62 -11.68 29.97
CA GLU A 511 11.36 -12.16 30.51
C GLU A 511 10.55 -12.96 29.51
N VAL A 512 10.45 -12.47 28.29
CA VAL A 512 9.79 -13.18 27.19
C VAL A 512 10.53 -14.49 26.87
N SER A 513 11.87 -14.46 26.86
CA SER A 513 12.70 -15.64 26.59
C SER A 513 12.51 -16.72 27.64
N ARG A 514 12.54 -16.36 28.94
CA ARG A 514 12.28 -17.31 30.06
C ARG A 514 10.86 -17.88 29.96
N ALA A 515 9.87 -17.06 29.62
CA ALA A 515 8.51 -17.55 29.45
C ALA A 515 8.41 -18.52 28.25
N ALA A 516 9.03 -18.22 27.14
CA ALA A 516 9.04 -19.08 25.96
C ALA A 516 9.72 -20.44 26.23
N LEU A 517 10.80 -20.46 27.01
CA LEU A 517 11.48 -21.70 27.41
C LEU A 517 10.67 -22.52 28.42
N ALA A 518 9.88 -21.88 29.28
CA ALA A 518 9.00 -22.53 30.23
C ALA A 518 7.65 -22.98 29.61
N GLY A 519 7.31 -22.46 28.43
CA GLY A 519 6.08 -22.76 27.73
C GLY A 519 6.10 -24.11 27.00
N PRO A 520 5.19 -24.33 26.02
CA PRO A 520 5.08 -25.61 25.30
C PRO A 520 6.39 -26.03 24.63
N PRO A 521 6.82 -27.29 24.81
CA PRO A 521 8.04 -27.78 24.16
C PRO A 521 7.92 -27.78 22.64
N PRO A 522 9.03 -27.73 21.89
CA PRO A 522 9.01 -27.87 20.46
C PRO A 522 8.42 -29.22 20.04
N PRO A 523 7.81 -29.30 18.84
CA PRO A 523 7.34 -30.57 18.31
C PRO A 523 8.50 -31.54 18.08
N PRO A 524 8.24 -32.88 17.99
CA PRO A 524 9.28 -33.90 17.76
C PRO A 524 10.16 -33.65 16.52
N SER A 525 9.61 -32.97 15.50
CA SER A 525 10.33 -32.44 14.32
C SER A 525 10.18 -30.94 14.29
N PRO A 526 11.09 -30.18 14.95
CA PRO A 526 11.01 -28.74 15.02
C PRO A 526 11.16 -28.11 13.63
N ARG A 527 10.30 -27.17 13.29
CA ARG A 527 10.43 -26.35 12.08
C ARG A 527 11.40 -25.19 12.33
N PRO A 528 11.90 -24.52 11.28
CA PRO A 528 12.82 -23.40 11.44
C PRO A 528 12.37 -22.30 12.42
N PRO A 529 11.07 -21.87 12.47
CA PRO A 529 10.61 -20.93 13.49
C PRO A 529 10.70 -21.47 14.93
N ASP A 530 10.49 -22.78 15.13
CA ASP A 530 10.59 -23.40 16.45
C ASP A 530 12.03 -23.39 16.96
N LEU A 531 12.98 -23.73 16.08
CA LEU A 531 14.42 -23.67 16.37
C LEU A 531 14.87 -22.23 16.60
N LEU A 532 14.34 -21.27 15.83
CA LEU A 532 14.67 -19.86 15.99
C LEU A 532 14.20 -19.34 17.34
N LEU A 533 12.96 -19.63 17.75
CA LEU A 533 12.44 -19.25 19.06
C LEU A 533 13.33 -19.80 20.17
N GLN A 534 13.61 -21.09 20.14
CA GLN A 534 14.37 -21.74 21.19
C GLN A 534 15.82 -21.26 21.23
N GLY A 535 16.48 -21.16 20.06
CA GLY A 535 17.87 -20.70 19.97
C GLY A 535 18.01 -19.24 20.44
N ARG A 536 17.08 -18.36 20.05
CA ARG A 536 17.07 -16.95 20.49
C ARG A 536 16.79 -16.85 22.00
N ALA A 537 15.81 -17.60 22.51
CA ALA A 537 15.50 -17.59 23.94
C ALA A 537 16.70 -18.05 24.79
N ILE A 538 17.43 -19.09 24.34
CA ILE A 538 18.67 -19.53 24.98
C ILE A 538 19.78 -18.47 24.90
N GLN A 539 19.94 -17.82 23.74
CA GLN A 539 20.90 -16.71 23.60
C GLN A 539 20.65 -15.61 24.65
N TYR A 540 19.38 -15.26 24.88
CA TYR A 540 18.99 -14.18 25.79
C TYR A 540 18.98 -14.59 27.29
N THR A 541 19.04 -15.89 27.62
CA THR A 541 18.98 -16.37 29.00
C THR A 541 20.30 -17.04 29.47
N GLU A 542 20.99 -17.74 28.58
CA GLU A 542 22.20 -18.53 28.87
C GLU A 542 23.45 -17.99 28.17
N GLY A 543 23.27 -17.01 27.29
CA GLY A 543 24.36 -16.36 26.57
C GLY A 543 24.43 -16.76 25.10
N PHE A 544 25.07 -15.89 24.31
CA PHE A 544 25.07 -15.97 22.85
C PHE A 544 25.61 -17.31 22.34
N ALA A 545 26.72 -17.81 22.92
CA ALA A 545 27.37 -19.02 22.49
C ALA A 545 26.50 -20.28 22.67
N ALA A 546 25.66 -20.31 23.71
CA ALA A 546 24.77 -21.45 23.99
C ALA A 546 23.67 -21.60 22.92
N GLY A 547 23.07 -20.51 22.47
CA GLY A 547 21.98 -20.55 21.50
C GLY A 547 22.42 -20.46 20.04
N ALA A 548 23.63 -19.99 19.73
CA ALA A 548 24.12 -19.77 18.37
C ALA A 548 24.05 -21.02 17.46
N PRO A 549 24.37 -22.24 17.91
CA PRO A 549 24.25 -23.43 17.05
C PRO A 549 22.82 -23.66 16.57
N MET A 550 21.83 -23.52 17.46
CA MET A 550 20.41 -23.71 17.13
C MET A 550 19.88 -22.61 16.22
N VAL A 551 20.29 -21.36 16.43
CA VAL A 551 19.96 -20.25 15.51
C VAL A 551 20.52 -20.51 14.11
N LYS A 552 21.77 -20.98 13.99
CA LYS A 552 22.37 -21.34 12.69
C LYS A 552 21.64 -22.49 11.99
N GLU A 553 21.19 -23.49 12.76
CA GLU A 553 20.35 -24.56 12.24
C GLU A 553 19.02 -24.04 11.73
N ALA A 554 18.35 -23.19 12.50
CA ALA A 554 17.11 -22.50 12.09
C ALA A 554 17.30 -21.73 10.78
N LEU A 555 18.37 -20.93 10.67
CA LEU A 555 18.70 -20.15 9.48
C LEU A 555 18.96 -21.04 8.24
N THR A 556 19.60 -22.17 8.45
CA THR A 556 19.79 -23.18 7.39
C THR A 556 18.44 -23.72 6.90
N GLY A 557 17.53 -23.99 7.83
CA GLY A 557 16.16 -24.39 7.52
C GLY A 557 15.39 -23.31 6.76
N PHE A 558 15.47 -22.05 7.18
CA PHE A 558 14.85 -20.91 6.48
C PHE A 558 15.35 -20.77 5.04
N ARG A 559 16.61 -21.05 4.76
CA ARG A 559 17.14 -21.03 3.40
C ARG A 559 16.59 -22.17 2.53
N ARG A 560 16.38 -23.34 3.11
CA ARG A 560 15.97 -24.57 2.38
C ARG A 560 14.48 -24.64 2.11
N GLU A 561 13.65 -24.08 2.99
CA GLU A 561 12.20 -24.13 2.91
C GLU A 561 11.65 -22.86 2.29
N PRO A 562 11.23 -22.87 0.99
CA PRO A 562 10.75 -21.67 0.32
C PRO A 562 9.36 -21.24 0.80
N ASP A 563 8.52 -22.17 1.26
CA ASP A 563 7.09 -21.94 1.56
C ASP A 563 6.83 -21.52 3.01
N LEU A 564 7.87 -21.12 3.76
CA LEU A 564 7.66 -20.60 5.11
C LEU A 564 6.91 -19.27 5.08
N PRO A 565 5.96 -19.06 6.01
CA PRO A 565 5.23 -17.81 6.11
C PRO A 565 6.16 -16.60 6.22
N ARG A 566 5.91 -15.59 5.41
CA ARG A 566 6.70 -14.35 5.31
C ARG A 566 7.00 -13.69 6.66
N ARG A 567 6.03 -13.68 7.58
CA ARG A 567 6.19 -13.09 8.93
C ARG A 567 7.44 -13.52 9.68
N TRP A 568 8.00 -14.68 9.36
CA TRP A 568 9.23 -15.21 9.99
C TRP A 568 10.51 -14.77 9.29
N LEU A 569 10.44 -14.34 8.01
CA LEU A 569 11.62 -13.99 7.21
C LEU A 569 12.34 -12.75 7.75
N ALA A 570 11.61 -11.70 8.07
CA ALA A 570 12.18 -10.49 8.66
C ALA A 570 12.92 -10.80 9.98
N LEU A 571 12.33 -11.65 10.84
CA LEU A 571 12.95 -12.05 12.11
C LEU A 571 14.20 -12.90 11.89
N ALA A 572 14.16 -13.80 10.90
CA ALA A 572 15.32 -14.59 10.51
C ALA A 572 16.45 -13.72 9.93
N CYS A 573 16.11 -12.63 9.23
CA CYS A 573 17.09 -11.63 8.77
C CYS A 573 17.86 -10.98 9.94
N TYR A 574 17.14 -10.57 10.99
CA TYR A 574 17.80 -10.02 12.20
C TYR A 574 18.67 -11.07 12.91
N ALA A 575 18.17 -12.30 12.98
CA ALA A 575 18.97 -13.39 13.57
C ALA A 575 20.23 -13.70 12.76
N ALA A 576 20.14 -13.65 11.42
CA ALA A 576 21.30 -13.83 10.54
C ALA A 576 22.34 -12.71 10.74
N ALA A 577 21.88 -11.45 10.88
CA ALA A 577 22.76 -10.33 11.20
C ALA A 577 23.51 -10.52 12.53
N ASP A 578 22.80 -11.01 13.56
CA ASP A 578 23.38 -11.22 14.90
C ASP A 578 24.44 -12.35 14.92
N VAL A 579 24.26 -13.40 14.11
CA VAL A 579 25.25 -14.47 13.96
C VAL A 579 26.25 -14.20 12.82
N TRP A 580 26.33 -13.00 12.31
CA TRP A 580 27.28 -12.56 11.28
C TRP A 580 27.19 -13.36 9.97
N ASP A 581 26.00 -13.84 9.59
CA ASP A 581 25.74 -14.58 8.36
C ASP A 581 25.16 -13.65 7.29
N ASP A 582 26.04 -12.94 6.58
CA ASP A 582 25.72 -11.96 5.56
C ASP A 582 25.01 -12.60 4.35
N GLU A 583 25.39 -13.80 3.96
CA GLU A 583 24.76 -14.48 2.82
C GLU A 583 23.32 -14.90 3.14
N THR A 584 23.06 -15.47 4.32
CA THR A 584 21.70 -15.82 4.74
C THR A 584 20.84 -14.56 4.89
N TRP A 585 21.39 -13.50 5.49
CA TRP A 585 20.68 -12.23 5.61
C TRP A 585 20.27 -11.68 4.24
N ARG A 586 21.19 -11.67 3.28
CA ARG A 586 20.92 -11.23 1.92
C ARG A 586 19.80 -12.05 1.26
N VAL A 587 19.92 -13.37 1.25
CA VAL A 587 18.95 -14.27 0.61
C VAL A 587 17.57 -14.15 1.23
N LEU A 588 17.48 -14.09 2.56
CA LEU A 588 16.20 -14.00 3.24
C LEU A 588 15.54 -12.63 3.08
N SER A 589 16.32 -11.53 3.02
CA SER A 589 15.77 -10.19 2.78
C SER A 589 15.23 -10.02 1.34
N GLU A 590 15.90 -10.61 0.35
CA GLU A 590 15.39 -10.68 -1.02
C GLU A 590 14.06 -11.44 -1.07
N ARG A 591 14.01 -12.59 -0.44
CA ARG A 591 12.83 -13.45 -0.40
C ARG A 591 11.67 -12.83 0.39
N ASP A 592 11.96 -12.11 1.48
CA ASP A 592 10.92 -11.37 2.24
C ASP A 592 10.29 -10.28 1.37
N LEU A 593 11.12 -9.50 0.66
CA LEU A 593 10.65 -8.46 -0.24
C LEU A 593 9.86 -9.06 -1.42
N GLU A 594 10.36 -10.12 -2.04
CA GLU A 594 9.65 -10.82 -3.11
C GLU A 594 8.31 -11.39 -2.65
N SER A 595 8.28 -11.97 -1.43
CA SER A 595 7.05 -12.49 -0.85
C SER A 595 6.07 -11.35 -0.51
N ALA A 596 6.54 -10.26 0.12
CA ALA A 596 5.72 -9.09 0.40
C ALA A 596 5.09 -8.50 -0.87
N ARG A 597 5.86 -8.45 -1.95
CA ARG A 597 5.41 -8.01 -3.27
C ARG A 597 4.39 -8.98 -3.87
N ARG A 598 4.67 -10.27 -3.84
CA ARG A 598 3.80 -11.33 -4.38
C ARG A 598 2.47 -11.38 -3.66
N ASP A 599 2.49 -11.34 -2.34
CA ASP A 599 1.32 -11.48 -1.50
C ASP A 599 0.49 -10.17 -1.41
N GLY A 600 0.99 -9.08 -1.98
CA GLY A 600 0.35 -7.75 -1.89
C GLY A 600 0.25 -7.24 -0.45
N ALA A 601 1.16 -7.68 0.42
CA ALA A 601 1.15 -7.38 1.85
C ALA A 601 1.64 -5.95 2.10
N LEU A 602 0.76 -4.97 1.91
CA LEU A 602 1.10 -3.54 2.01
C LEU A 602 1.64 -3.15 3.38
N THR A 603 1.07 -3.70 4.46
CA THR A 603 1.56 -3.45 5.84
C THR A 603 3.01 -3.84 6.05
N ALA A 604 3.48 -4.84 5.34
CA ALA A 604 4.82 -5.36 5.48
C ALA A 604 5.83 -4.72 4.52
N MET A 605 5.36 -4.13 3.43
CA MET A 605 6.23 -3.59 2.38
C MET A 605 7.26 -2.58 2.89
N PRO A 606 6.93 -1.58 3.74
CA PRO A 606 7.93 -0.64 4.24
C PRO A 606 9.06 -1.31 5.01
N LEU A 607 8.74 -2.35 5.81
CA LEU A 607 9.75 -3.08 6.58
C LEU A 607 10.61 -3.97 5.67
N ALA A 608 10.00 -4.74 4.78
CA ALA A 608 10.73 -5.61 3.85
C ALA A 608 11.70 -4.82 2.96
N LEU A 609 11.25 -3.69 2.40
CA LEU A 609 12.10 -2.76 1.65
C LEU A 609 13.24 -2.22 2.51
N SER A 610 12.96 -1.83 3.76
CA SER A 610 13.97 -1.28 4.66
C SER A 610 15.03 -2.32 5.03
N VAL A 611 14.64 -3.57 5.34
CA VAL A 611 15.58 -4.66 5.64
C VAL A 611 16.44 -4.99 4.43
N PHE A 612 15.84 -5.09 3.24
CA PHE A 612 16.54 -5.34 1.99
C PHE A 612 17.53 -4.21 1.65
N ALA A 613 17.11 -2.95 1.73
CA ALA A 613 17.95 -1.81 1.44
C ALA A 613 19.07 -1.63 2.48
N TYR A 614 18.82 -1.97 3.75
CA TYR A 614 19.80 -1.87 4.82
C TYR A 614 21.00 -2.81 4.61
N ILE A 615 20.76 -4.09 4.29
CA ILE A 615 21.86 -5.02 3.99
C ILE A 615 22.66 -4.59 2.76
N ARG A 616 21.99 -4.01 1.74
CA ARG A 616 22.65 -3.46 0.55
C ARG A 616 23.55 -2.28 0.90
N ALA A 617 23.08 -1.37 1.74
CA ALA A 617 23.87 -0.22 2.20
C ALA A 617 25.15 -0.66 2.91
N ILE A 618 25.05 -1.52 3.93
CA ILE A 618 26.19 -1.96 4.72
C ILE A 618 27.14 -2.90 3.95
N SER A 619 26.67 -3.55 2.90
CA SER A 619 27.52 -4.33 1.98
C SER A 619 28.28 -3.47 0.97
N GLY A 620 27.99 -2.15 0.90
CA GLY A 620 28.64 -1.20 0.00
C GLY A 620 27.86 -0.91 -1.29
N GLU A 621 26.69 -1.49 -1.50
CA GLU A 621 25.78 -1.20 -2.62
C GLU A 621 24.96 0.08 -2.35
N VAL A 622 25.64 1.17 -1.98
CA VAL A 622 25.03 2.40 -1.45
C VAL A 622 24.10 3.06 -2.48
N ALA A 623 24.45 3.03 -3.77
CA ALA A 623 23.61 3.60 -4.82
C ALA A 623 22.27 2.88 -4.97
N LEU A 624 22.26 1.54 -4.86
CA LEU A 624 21.04 0.75 -4.86
C LEU A 624 20.19 1.03 -3.61
N ALA A 625 20.82 1.09 -2.44
CA ALA A 625 20.11 1.42 -1.20
C ALA A 625 19.49 2.83 -1.27
N GLU A 626 20.18 3.80 -1.87
CA GLU A 626 19.69 5.17 -2.06
C GLU A 626 18.47 5.21 -3.01
N SER A 627 18.49 4.47 -4.12
CA SER A 627 17.33 4.37 -5.04
C SER A 627 16.09 3.75 -4.40
N LEU A 628 16.27 2.88 -3.41
CA LEU A 628 15.16 2.25 -2.68
C LEU A 628 14.51 3.19 -1.64
N LEU A 629 15.16 4.28 -1.25
CA LEU A 629 14.58 5.25 -0.32
C LEU A 629 13.28 5.88 -0.84
N ASP A 630 13.20 6.14 -2.15
CA ASP A 630 11.99 6.67 -2.77
C ASP A 630 10.85 5.65 -2.72
N GLU A 631 11.16 4.38 -2.96
CA GLU A 631 10.19 3.30 -2.87
C GLU A 631 9.70 3.08 -1.43
N ILE A 632 10.61 3.14 -0.44
CA ILE A 632 10.25 3.08 0.98
C ILE A 632 9.31 4.24 1.34
N ARG A 633 9.63 5.47 0.90
CA ARG A 633 8.78 6.64 1.16
C ARG A 633 7.39 6.50 0.53
N ALA A 634 7.33 6.04 -0.71
CA ALA A 634 6.06 5.80 -1.40
C ALA A 634 5.22 4.73 -0.70
N ALA A 635 5.83 3.61 -0.29
CA ALA A 635 5.15 2.56 0.46
C ALA A 635 4.62 3.06 1.81
N THR A 636 5.41 3.86 2.53
CA THR A 636 5.03 4.48 3.80
C THR A 636 3.85 5.43 3.63
N GLN A 637 3.89 6.29 2.62
CA GLN A 637 2.78 7.21 2.33
C GLN A 637 1.50 6.48 1.95
N ALA A 638 1.61 5.41 1.16
CA ALA A 638 0.45 4.64 0.73
C ALA A 638 -0.23 3.86 1.86
N THR A 639 0.52 3.46 2.89
CA THR A 639 0.01 2.63 3.99
C THR A 639 -0.26 3.41 5.28
N GLY A 640 0.26 4.63 5.40
CA GLY A 640 0.26 5.37 6.67
C GLY A 640 1.15 4.74 7.76
N ILE A 641 1.82 3.61 7.46
CA ILE A 641 2.68 2.92 8.42
C ILE A 641 4.04 3.61 8.46
N PRO A 642 4.50 4.08 9.62
CA PRO A 642 5.77 4.77 9.72
C PRO A 642 6.92 3.89 9.25
N SER A 643 7.71 4.35 8.28
CA SER A 643 8.97 3.70 7.93
C SER A 643 10.07 4.16 8.87
N HIS A 644 11.04 3.29 9.07
CA HIS A 644 12.22 3.67 9.82
C HIS A 644 13.26 4.26 8.89
N ASN A 645 13.92 5.32 9.37
CA ASN A 645 14.98 5.98 8.63
C ASN A 645 16.34 5.23 8.66
N TYR A 646 16.34 3.90 8.97
CA TYR A 646 17.61 3.14 9.09
C TYR A 646 18.47 3.25 7.84
N VAL A 647 17.83 3.08 6.68
CA VAL A 647 18.53 3.13 5.40
C VAL A 647 19.03 4.53 5.12
N ALA A 648 18.19 5.56 5.35
CA ALA A 648 18.55 6.95 5.15
C ALA A 648 19.74 7.36 6.04
N LEU A 649 19.73 6.94 7.33
CA LEU A 649 20.84 7.17 8.28
C LEU A 649 22.16 6.58 7.74
N TRP A 650 22.14 5.33 7.31
CA TRP A 650 23.34 4.68 6.80
C TRP A 650 23.78 5.22 5.44
N VAL A 651 22.84 5.53 4.52
CA VAL A 651 23.18 6.17 3.24
C VAL A 651 23.82 7.54 3.47
N ALA A 652 23.26 8.37 4.36
CA ALA A 652 23.84 9.66 4.70
C ALA A 652 25.25 9.52 5.33
N ALA A 653 25.43 8.56 6.26
CA ALA A 653 26.73 8.28 6.88
C ALA A 653 27.76 7.80 5.85
N LEU A 654 27.42 6.85 4.99
CA LEU A 654 28.31 6.28 3.99
C LEU A 654 28.63 7.25 2.83
N ARG A 655 27.75 8.22 2.57
CA ARG A 655 27.98 9.31 1.61
C ARG A 655 28.73 10.51 2.21
N GLY A 656 28.99 10.52 3.51
CA GLY A 656 29.63 11.63 4.20
C GLY A 656 28.75 12.89 4.29
N ARG A 657 27.42 12.76 4.25
CA ARG A 657 26.46 13.88 4.28
C ARG A 657 26.16 14.27 5.73
N GLU A 658 27.06 15.02 6.34
CA GLU A 658 27.06 15.35 7.77
C GLU A 658 25.76 16.04 8.22
N ASP A 659 25.37 17.13 7.52
CA ASP A 659 24.18 17.92 7.87
C ASP A 659 22.88 17.12 7.70
N GLU A 660 22.81 16.25 6.69
CA GLU A 660 21.68 15.35 6.46
C GLU A 660 21.58 14.31 7.58
N LEU A 661 22.72 13.68 7.93
CA LEU A 661 22.76 12.71 9.02
C LEU A 661 22.34 13.34 10.36
N ALA A 662 22.83 14.53 10.67
CA ALA A 662 22.51 15.21 11.93
C ALA A 662 21.00 15.47 12.05
N LYS A 663 20.33 15.95 11.00
CA LYS A 663 18.88 16.14 10.94
C LYS A 663 18.13 14.81 11.07
N LEU A 664 18.57 13.79 10.35
CA LEU A 664 17.95 12.44 10.42
C LEU A 664 18.08 11.83 11.83
N VAL A 665 19.23 12.00 12.48
CA VAL A 665 19.44 11.52 13.86
C VAL A 665 18.50 12.21 14.83
N GLU A 666 18.37 13.55 14.77
CA GLU A 666 17.47 14.31 15.64
C GLU A 666 16.01 13.91 15.48
N THR A 667 15.53 13.90 14.23
CA THR A 667 14.13 13.55 13.93
C THR A 667 13.84 12.09 14.29
N THR A 668 14.73 11.17 13.90
CA THR A 668 14.56 9.74 14.16
C THR A 668 14.62 9.42 15.65
N ALA A 669 15.52 10.06 16.42
CA ALA A 669 15.60 9.85 17.86
C ALA A 669 14.36 10.36 18.58
N THR A 670 13.83 11.51 18.19
CA THR A 670 12.59 12.09 18.75
C THR A 670 11.42 11.15 18.51
N ASP A 671 11.26 10.69 17.27
CA ASP A 671 10.19 9.77 16.89
C ASP A 671 10.32 8.40 17.59
N ALA A 672 11.53 7.86 17.67
CA ALA A 672 11.81 6.59 18.34
C ALA A 672 11.49 6.62 19.84
N LEU A 673 11.84 7.72 20.53
CA LEU A 673 11.50 7.92 21.95
C LEU A 673 9.99 8.04 22.14
N ALA A 674 9.30 8.76 21.26
CA ALA A 674 7.84 8.91 21.35
C ALA A 674 7.12 7.57 21.14
N ARG A 675 7.65 6.67 20.30
CA ARG A 675 7.08 5.35 20.02
C ARG A 675 7.63 4.23 20.93
N GLY A 676 8.69 4.47 21.69
CA GLY A 676 9.32 3.43 22.51
C GLY A 676 10.17 2.42 21.72
N GLU A 677 10.80 2.84 20.63
CA GLU A 677 11.63 2.01 19.73
C GLU A 677 13.11 2.09 20.10
N GLY A 678 13.56 1.38 21.11
CA GLY A 678 14.94 1.40 21.57
C GLY A 678 15.97 0.96 20.52
N PHE A 679 15.60 -0.01 19.68
CA PHE A 679 16.42 -0.50 18.56
C PHE A 679 16.88 0.62 17.62
N VAL A 680 15.98 1.54 17.27
CA VAL A 680 16.28 2.66 16.36
C VAL A 680 17.29 3.62 16.95
N LEU A 681 17.22 3.87 18.26
CA LEU A 681 18.20 4.72 18.95
C LEU A 681 19.63 4.15 18.89
N GLY A 682 19.77 2.82 18.91
CA GLY A 682 21.05 2.16 18.69
C GLY A 682 21.61 2.44 17.30
N ILE A 683 20.77 2.34 16.28
CA ILE A 683 21.17 2.58 14.87
C ILE A 683 21.61 4.04 14.64
N THR A 684 20.91 5.03 15.23
CA THR A 684 21.34 6.44 15.09
C THR A 684 22.76 6.66 15.60
N ARG A 685 23.08 6.07 16.74
CA ARG A 685 24.41 6.16 17.35
C ARG A 685 25.48 5.42 16.57
N GLN A 686 25.16 4.24 16.03
CA GLN A 686 26.07 3.48 15.17
C GLN A 686 26.42 4.23 13.89
N ALA A 687 25.40 4.79 13.19
CA ALA A 687 25.60 5.57 11.98
C ALA A 687 26.46 6.83 12.25
N THR A 688 26.22 7.49 13.41
CA THR A 688 27.02 8.64 13.84
C THR A 688 28.47 8.25 14.09
N ALA A 689 28.70 7.11 14.76
CA ALA A 689 30.05 6.63 15.01
C ALA A 689 30.77 6.23 13.72
N ALA A 690 30.11 5.51 12.83
CA ALA A 690 30.66 5.08 11.55
C ALA A 690 31.10 6.30 10.68
N LEU A 691 30.25 7.33 10.57
CA LEU A 691 30.62 8.56 9.85
C LEU A 691 31.86 9.24 10.47
N ASN A 692 31.87 9.42 11.80
CA ASN A 692 32.94 10.15 12.46
C ASN A 692 34.26 9.37 12.51
N ASN A 693 34.23 8.03 12.60
CA ASN A 693 35.38 7.18 12.40
C ASN A 693 35.95 7.36 10.98
N ALA A 694 35.07 7.38 9.96
CA ALA A 694 35.49 7.58 8.58
C ALA A 694 36.13 8.96 8.33
N LEU A 695 35.71 10.00 9.06
CA LEU A 695 36.25 11.35 9.01
C LEU A 695 37.46 11.55 9.93
N GLY A 696 37.90 10.54 10.67
CA GLY A 696 39.01 10.64 11.65
C GLY A 696 38.68 11.46 12.90
N ARG A 697 37.38 11.69 13.18
CA ARG A 697 36.88 12.41 14.37
C ARG A 697 36.56 11.41 15.49
N TYR A 698 37.57 10.71 15.95
CA TYR A 698 37.44 9.56 16.84
C TYR A 698 36.83 9.89 18.21
N ASP A 699 37.04 11.12 18.70
CA ASP A 699 36.43 11.62 19.93
C ASP A 699 34.88 11.75 19.81
N VAL A 700 34.39 12.22 18.69
CA VAL A 700 32.97 12.33 18.41
C VAL A 700 32.35 10.93 18.21
N ALA A 701 33.04 10.06 17.45
CA ALA A 701 32.62 8.68 17.27
C ALA A 701 32.55 7.94 18.61
N LEU A 702 33.56 8.10 19.46
CA LEU A 702 33.62 7.49 20.77
C LEU A 702 32.48 8.01 21.67
N ALA A 703 32.21 9.30 21.68
CA ALA A 703 31.11 9.86 22.46
C ALA A 703 29.74 9.27 22.09
N ALA A 704 29.51 8.96 20.81
CA ALA A 704 28.27 8.37 20.33
C ALA A 704 28.02 6.96 20.84
N VAL A 705 29.07 6.13 21.01
CA VAL A 705 28.95 4.69 21.31
C VAL A 705 29.69 4.24 22.58
N ARG A 706 30.26 5.14 23.37
CA ARG A 706 31.03 4.83 24.58
C ARG A 706 30.27 3.95 25.56
N GLU A 707 28.98 4.20 25.73
CA GLU A 707 28.12 3.45 26.65
C GLU A 707 27.85 2.02 26.20
N ALA A 708 28.08 1.71 24.92
CA ALA A 708 27.68 0.44 24.32
C ALA A 708 28.25 -0.79 25.02
N VAL A 709 29.46 -0.71 25.59
CA VAL A 709 30.09 -1.82 26.28
C VAL A 709 29.46 -2.13 27.63
N ASP A 710 28.78 -1.19 28.22
CA ASP A 710 28.14 -1.31 29.56
C ASP A 710 26.62 -1.60 29.45
N ILE A 711 26.06 -1.54 28.23
CA ILE A 711 24.67 -1.83 27.93
C ILE A 711 24.49 -3.33 27.67
N ASP A 712 23.28 -3.84 27.92
CA ASP A 712 22.90 -5.23 27.61
C ASP A 712 23.28 -5.57 26.16
N PRO A 713 24.00 -6.70 25.90
CA PRO A 713 24.35 -7.11 24.54
C PRO A 713 23.16 -7.32 23.60
N TYR A 714 21.97 -7.39 24.14
CA TYR A 714 20.73 -7.58 23.39
C TYR A 714 19.97 -6.27 23.11
N ASP A 715 20.41 -5.13 23.67
CA ASP A 715 20.05 -3.81 23.17
C ASP A 715 20.86 -3.51 21.90
N GLU A 716 20.26 -2.83 20.92
CA GLU A 716 20.93 -2.55 19.64
C GLU A 716 22.21 -1.76 19.81
N LEU A 717 22.25 -0.79 20.73
CA LEU A 717 23.48 -0.05 21.00
C LEU A 717 24.53 -0.95 21.65
N GLY A 718 24.12 -1.84 22.54
CA GLY A 718 25.01 -2.83 23.16
C GLY A 718 25.30 -4.02 22.26
N SER A 719 24.69 -4.08 21.09
CA SER A 719 24.88 -5.15 20.10
C SER A 719 26.33 -5.35 19.72
N PRO A 720 26.78 -6.58 19.51
CA PRO A 720 28.10 -6.88 18.99
C PRO A 720 28.45 -6.12 17.70
N ARG A 721 27.45 -5.74 16.90
CA ARG A 721 27.64 -4.96 15.66
C ARG A 721 28.10 -3.53 15.90
N THR A 722 27.91 -2.97 17.10
CA THR A 722 28.43 -1.66 17.51
C THR A 722 29.92 -1.76 17.93
N MET A 723 30.38 -2.93 18.35
CA MET A 723 31.73 -3.08 18.93
C MET A 723 32.87 -2.71 17.96
N PRO A 724 32.83 -3.06 16.65
CA PRO A 724 33.90 -2.64 15.74
C PRO A 724 34.09 -1.12 15.66
N GLU A 725 32.99 -0.34 15.63
CA GLU A 725 33.04 1.12 15.62
C GLU A 725 33.57 1.69 16.94
N LEU A 726 33.17 1.09 18.07
CA LEU A 726 33.67 1.47 19.39
C LEU A 726 35.16 1.18 19.55
N ILE A 727 35.62 -0.03 19.11
CA ILE A 727 37.03 -0.43 19.21
C ILE A 727 37.91 0.52 18.40
N GLU A 728 37.51 0.85 17.19
CA GLU A 728 38.23 1.77 16.31
C GLU A 728 38.36 3.16 16.94
N ALA A 729 37.21 3.73 17.38
CA ALA A 729 37.19 5.04 18.02
C ALA A 729 38.02 5.07 19.31
N ALA A 730 37.90 4.07 20.18
CA ALA A 730 38.63 3.99 21.44
C ALA A 730 40.14 3.77 21.26
N ALA A 731 40.53 2.93 20.28
CA ALA A 731 41.95 2.71 19.96
C ALA A 731 42.65 4.00 19.49
N HIS A 732 42.00 4.76 18.62
CA HIS A 732 42.57 6.02 18.12
C HIS A 732 42.50 7.17 19.14
N SER A 733 41.53 7.14 20.08
CA SER A 733 41.43 8.11 21.17
C SER A 733 42.33 7.77 22.38
N GLY A 734 43.08 6.67 22.34
CA GLY A 734 43.98 6.26 23.44
C GLY A 734 43.25 5.53 24.61
N GLU A 735 41.97 5.23 24.49
CA GLU A 735 41.15 4.54 25.50
C GLU A 735 41.31 3.02 25.41
N ARG A 736 42.53 2.51 25.47
CA ARG A 736 42.93 1.13 25.24
C ARG A 736 42.09 0.11 26.05
N ARG A 737 41.87 0.38 27.36
CA ARG A 737 41.09 -0.51 28.23
C ARG A 737 39.64 -0.63 27.77
N LEU A 738 39.05 0.42 27.26
CA LEU A 738 37.70 0.40 26.71
C LEU A 738 37.65 -0.44 25.44
N ALA A 739 38.62 -0.27 24.55
CA ALA A 739 38.75 -1.04 23.33
C ALA A 739 38.94 -2.53 23.59
N GLU A 740 39.75 -2.92 24.61
CA GLU A 740 39.95 -4.31 25.03
C GLU A 740 38.65 -4.93 25.54
N ARG A 741 37.87 -4.28 26.39
CA ARG A 741 36.55 -4.74 26.83
C ARG A 741 35.58 -4.92 25.66
N ALA A 742 35.55 -4.00 24.74
CA ALA A 742 34.71 -4.10 23.54
C ALA A 742 35.15 -5.27 22.66
N LEU A 743 36.45 -5.50 22.51
CA LEU A 743 36.98 -6.64 21.77
C LEU A 743 36.62 -7.99 22.42
N GLU A 744 36.71 -8.11 23.74
CA GLU A 744 36.27 -9.31 24.46
C GLU A 744 34.80 -9.62 24.15
N ARG A 745 33.96 -8.60 24.16
CA ARG A 745 32.53 -8.71 23.85
C ARG A 745 32.28 -9.11 22.39
N LEU A 746 32.99 -8.51 21.43
CA LEU A 746 32.93 -8.89 20.02
C LEU A 746 33.32 -10.34 19.81
N ALA A 747 34.42 -10.78 20.42
CA ALA A 747 34.97 -12.12 20.29
C ALA A 747 34.01 -13.23 20.77
N LEU A 748 33.19 -12.96 21.78
CA LEU A 748 32.17 -13.92 22.25
C LEU A 748 31.19 -14.30 21.13
N THR A 749 30.81 -13.37 20.29
CA THR A 749 29.82 -13.61 19.24
C THR A 749 30.46 -14.05 17.94
N THR A 750 31.55 -13.46 17.53
CA THR A 750 32.24 -13.81 16.28
C THR A 750 32.80 -15.24 16.31
N ARG A 751 33.36 -15.70 17.44
CA ARG A 751 33.86 -17.07 17.60
C ARG A 751 32.73 -18.08 17.66
N ALA A 752 31.65 -17.79 18.38
CA ALA A 752 30.48 -18.67 18.42
C ALA A 752 29.80 -18.81 17.05
N SER A 753 29.79 -17.72 16.28
CA SER A 753 29.26 -17.71 14.90
C SER A 753 30.19 -18.43 13.92
N GLY A 754 31.50 -18.19 14.02
CA GLY A 754 32.53 -18.85 13.20
C GLY A 754 32.48 -18.45 11.72
N THR A 755 31.83 -17.31 11.38
CA THR A 755 31.69 -16.85 10.00
C THR A 755 32.88 -15.99 9.58
N ASP A 756 33.19 -15.95 8.27
CA ASP A 756 34.28 -15.12 7.76
C ASP A 756 34.02 -13.61 7.99
N TRP A 757 32.75 -13.16 7.98
CA TRP A 757 32.43 -11.76 8.30
C TRP A 757 32.79 -11.44 9.76
N GLY A 758 32.27 -12.20 10.72
CA GLY A 758 32.51 -11.97 12.14
C GLY A 758 33.99 -12.08 12.51
N LEU A 759 34.64 -13.18 12.08
CA LEU A 759 36.08 -13.43 12.39
C LEU A 759 37.01 -12.41 11.72
N GLY A 760 36.65 -11.92 10.51
CA GLY A 760 37.37 -10.86 9.84
C GLY A 760 37.31 -9.53 10.59
N LEU A 761 36.14 -9.16 11.12
CA LEU A 761 35.99 -7.98 11.99
C LEU A 761 36.71 -8.14 13.32
N GLU A 762 36.71 -9.32 13.93
CA GLU A 762 37.51 -9.61 15.15
C GLU A 762 39.00 -9.44 14.87
N ALA A 763 39.51 -10.02 13.79
CA ALA A 763 40.93 -9.92 13.41
C ALA A 763 41.32 -8.45 13.19
N ARG A 764 40.54 -7.66 12.44
CA ARG A 764 40.76 -6.23 12.25
C ARG A 764 40.79 -5.48 13.58
N SER A 765 39.84 -5.77 14.46
CA SER A 765 39.74 -5.10 15.76
C SER A 765 40.89 -5.48 16.70
N ARG A 766 41.38 -6.70 16.64
CA ARG A 766 42.60 -7.11 17.33
C ARG A 766 43.85 -6.47 16.77
N ALA A 767 43.96 -6.29 15.45
CA ALA A 767 45.04 -5.61 14.78
C ALA A 767 45.21 -4.18 15.27
N LEU A 768 44.11 -3.43 15.46
CA LEU A 768 44.12 -2.08 16.01
C LEU A 768 44.74 -1.97 17.42
N LEU A 769 44.73 -3.04 18.19
CA LEU A 769 45.23 -3.12 19.55
C LEU A 769 46.60 -3.87 19.68
N SER A 770 47.13 -4.32 18.55
CA SER A 770 48.39 -5.08 18.45
C SER A 770 49.50 -4.22 17.79
N ASP A 771 50.75 -4.61 17.98
CA ASP A 771 51.91 -3.96 17.41
C ASP A 771 52.78 -4.93 16.61
N GLY A 772 53.60 -4.43 15.69
CA GLY A 772 54.61 -5.19 14.96
C GLY A 772 54.01 -6.29 14.06
N ASP A 773 54.72 -7.45 13.96
CA ASP A 773 54.34 -8.56 13.09
C ASP A 773 52.94 -9.14 13.45
N ALA A 774 52.57 -9.13 14.73
CA ALA A 774 51.24 -9.60 15.15
C ALA A 774 50.10 -8.71 14.57
N ALA A 775 50.29 -7.42 14.46
CA ALA A 775 49.32 -6.53 13.81
C ALA A 775 49.24 -6.78 12.29
N ASP A 776 50.41 -7.01 11.66
CA ASP A 776 50.50 -7.31 10.23
C ASP A 776 49.75 -8.58 9.86
N ASP A 777 50.01 -9.68 10.59
CA ASP A 777 49.34 -10.95 10.39
C ASP A 777 47.83 -10.84 10.58
N LEU A 778 47.36 -10.10 11.59
CA LEU A 778 45.93 -9.92 11.88
C LEU A 778 45.23 -9.08 10.82
N TYR A 779 45.85 -8.05 10.25
CA TYR A 779 45.29 -7.30 9.13
C TYR A 779 45.18 -8.16 7.86
N GLN A 780 46.20 -9.00 7.60
CA GLN A 780 46.16 -9.95 6.48
C GLN A 780 45.05 -10.98 6.67
N GLU A 781 44.93 -11.58 7.86
CA GLU A 781 43.82 -12.47 8.20
C GLU A 781 42.47 -11.78 7.98
N ALA A 782 42.29 -10.57 8.46
CA ALA A 782 41.08 -9.81 8.31
C ALA A 782 40.71 -9.59 6.82
N ILE A 783 41.68 -9.20 5.97
CA ILE A 783 41.49 -9.03 4.54
C ILE A 783 41.11 -10.35 3.88
N GLU A 784 41.83 -11.43 4.14
CA GLU A 784 41.53 -12.75 3.56
C GLU A 784 40.10 -13.22 3.88
N ARG A 785 39.66 -13.09 5.14
CA ARG A 785 38.34 -13.46 5.59
C ARG A 785 37.26 -12.60 4.96
N LEU A 786 37.40 -11.28 5.04
CA LEU A 786 36.42 -10.34 4.50
C LEU A 786 36.32 -10.38 2.97
N ALA A 787 37.41 -10.74 2.27
CA ALA A 787 37.38 -10.95 0.82
C ALA A 787 36.48 -12.10 0.38
N ARG A 788 36.23 -13.10 1.27
CA ARG A 788 35.30 -14.20 1.01
C ARG A 788 33.84 -13.81 1.22
N THR A 789 33.58 -12.65 1.84
CA THR A 789 32.23 -12.12 2.08
C THR A 789 31.81 -11.14 0.99
N ARG A 790 30.55 -10.75 1.00
CA ARG A 790 30.05 -9.66 0.13
C ARG A 790 30.16 -8.26 0.76
N ASN A 791 30.69 -8.16 1.97
CA ASN A 791 30.84 -6.91 2.73
C ASN A 791 32.01 -6.06 2.22
N ARG A 792 31.87 -5.51 1.02
CA ARG A 792 32.92 -4.69 0.36
C ARG A 792 33.31 -3.46 1.17
N LEU A 793 32.37 -2.88 1.90
CA LEU A 793 32.62 -1.74 2.76
C LEU A 793 33.59 -2.09 3.90
N GLN A 794 33.37 -3.22 4.58
CA GLN A 794 34.21 -3.66 5.69
C GLN A 794 35.59 -4.08 5.21
N LEU A 795 35.68 -4.68 4.03
CA LEU A 795 36.96 -4.98 3.38
C LEU A 795 37.73 -3.69 3.06
N ALA A 796 37.09 -2.71 2.42
CA ALA A 796 37.70 -1.41 2.09
C ALA A 796 38.18 -0.67 3.36
N ARG A 797 37.37 -0.70 4.42
CA ARG A 797 37.74 -0.10 5.71
C ARG A 797 38.96 -0.79 6.30
N THR A 798 39.07 -2.11 6.17
CA THR A 798 40.21 -2.89 6.65
C THR A 798 41.47 -2.51 5.86
N HIS A 799 41.42 -2.38 4.54
CA HIS A 799 42.52 -1.89 3.72
C HIS A 799 42.98 -0.50 4.11
N LEU A 800 42.03 0.39 4.41
CA LEU A 800 42.37 1.77 4.86
C LEU A 800 43.13 1.73 6.18
N LEU A 801 42.59 1.05 7.21
CA LEU A 801 43.22 0.97 8.53
C LEU A 801 44.59 0.30 8.48
N TYR A 802 44.72 -0.75 7.66
CA TYR A 802 46.00 -1.43 7.44
C TYR A 802 47.01 -0.50 6.74
N GLY A 803 46.58 0.22 5.69
CA GLY A 803 47.41 1.20 5.01
C GLY A 803 47.86 2.35 5.91
N GLU A 804 47.00 2.83 6.81
CA GLU A 804 47.39 3.82 7.83
C GLU A 804 48.39 3.26 8.83
N TRP A 805 48.20 2.03 9.29
CA TRP A 805 49.13 1.34 10.18
C TRP A 805 50.50 1.16 9.50
N LEU A 806 50.52 0.63 8.25
CA LEU A 806 51.76 0.49 7.46
C LEU A 806 52.49 1.85 7.27
N SER A 807 51.76 2.93 7.11
CA SER A 807 52.35 4.28 6.98
C SER A 807 53.02 4.71 8.28
N ARG A 808 52.48 4.40 9.44
CA ARG A 808 53.05 4.64 10.77
C ARG A 808 54.30 3.79 11.00
N GLU A 809 54.31 2.55 10.53
CA GLU A 809 55.46 1.64 10.53
C GLU A 809 56.52 2.00 9.44
N ARG A 810 56.33 3.11 8.72
CA ARG A 810 57.22 3.57 7.64
C ARG A 810 57.31 2.64 6.41
N ARG A 811 56.46 1.67 6.28
CA ARG A 811 56.31 0.76 5.14
C ARG A 811 55.50 1.37 4.00
N ARG A 812 56.04 2.48 3.44
CA ARG A 812 55.31 3.35 2.49
C ARG A 812 54.92 2.69 1.18
N VAL A 813 55.65 1.69 0.71
CA VAL A 813 55.35 0.97 -0.53
C VAL A 813 54.12 0.07 -0.30
N ASP A 814 54.15 -0.67 0.79
CA ASP A 814 53.06 -1.58 1.16
C ASP A 814 51.79 -0.79 1.49
N ALA A 815 51.91 0.33 2.20
CA ALA A 815 50.82 1.25 2.49
C ALA A 815 50.12 1.73 1.21
N ARG A 816 50.89 2.11 0.16
CA ARG A 816 50.31 2.52 -1.12
C ARG A 816 49.55 1.37 -1.82
N GLY A 817 50.01 0.13 -1.63
CA GLY A 817 49.34 -1.05 -2.16
C GLY A 817 47.97 -1.25 -1.55
N GLN A 818 47.83 -0.98 -0.24
CA GLN A 818 46.55 -1.13 0.48
C GLN A 818 45.56 0.04 0.24
N LEU A 819 46.09 1.27 0.05
CA LEU A 819 45.31 2.48 -0.12
C LEU A 819 44.84 2.73 -1.57
N ARG A 820 45.23 1.89 -2.53
CA ARG A 820 44.78 1.92 -3.93
C ARG A 820 43.61 0.96 -4.16
#